data_2af1955362fd25ae7f9168021f64a0d0
#
_entry.id   2af1955362fd25ae7f9168021f64a0d0
#
_cell.length_a   1.000
_cell.length_b   1.000
_cell.length_c   1.000
_cell.angle_alpha   90.00
_cell.angle_beta   90.00
_cell.angle_gamma   90.00
#
_symmetry.space_group_name_H-M   'P 1'
#
loop_
_entity.id
_entity.type
_entity.pdbx_description
1 polymer ?
#
loop_
_entity_poly.entity_id
_entity_poly.type
_entity_poly.pdbx_seq_one_letter_code
_entity_poly.pdbx_strand_id
1 'polypeptide(L)'
;MSNHEIFSHQTNKSDPAANRRFNDKENLKTTAGGYVAAEKSSNRSMLLAGIAISVVAGLLATWYFYQQNFINKNIELCHRYLEKKIVDSTTLTTCNIGYKDGDPRATAGLASIYYKNGDYEAALPVLHTCAEQEQINCQLLLSMLYKNGIKDHVKKDRFQALEWLERAHLNDSAFATFMLHLAYTDGDPELGLKKDPLKAKQYLKKAAALDYPEALYRQGYFYENGLFDYDKDLEKARHNYELAVKFNSNNALVPFSKILLNDGQPDLAVKYLERADRYNIPEGSYLLAKSYASSEKPEMQLKAIRILKRVIGSNIGETGETTLPKELKNNIDLLLAELYVKTNDREHYTETINEAIENHVPTAAYHKAMSYLTEFLIAEPYQVPEMKTTPEMPDNIKMAVKYLTMESENNHRDSLQQLFDILHNFRSQETDALLFKISQQLNEVDHFAGAYALGFCHGNGIGTPKNIEEAQKLYTDIIQNDPNKDSRITLASSLAYHYYTGEGNIISDNKDLKLGDLFSELLLKSDEQQGELSYYRLWRKFIRKHSSAPVKEQKELLSIIDSLALIAEKYPAVLERNLDLRLNYIISKLLIDPKNSKNVTIRKEQLEQMALEQRHLPSIIHLAKQAQAGKPPYSKPDRAEEEKYLQLAIAEGDGWAAWRHATNLIEQNKPKDRPYDQIFKELRTAVENGFNEATLTIIKIMREPKIEANVKEMISPEDYYYYLILAYRDQLLTQKDLNYIDEVGEKLTKEQLLKAENMLKNTPF
;
A
#
# COMPACT_ATOMS: atom_id res chain seq x y z
N MET A 1 18.73 -9.03 -29.44
CA MET A 1 17.58 -9.95 -29.68
C MET A 1 18.09 -11.07 -30.58
N SER A 2 18.28 -12.25 -30.02
CA SER A 2 18.81 -13.38 -30.80
C SER A 2 17.70 -13.96 -31.68
N ASN A 3 18.08 -14.41 -32.87
CA ASN A 3 17.20 -14.98 -33.92
C ASN A 3 16.39 -16.24 -33.48
N HIS A 4 16.44 -16.60 -32.22
CA HIS A 4 15.77 -17.82 -31.71
C HIS A 4 14.33 -17.62 -31.23
N GLU A 5 13.86 -16.38 -31.00
CA GLU A 5 12.53 -16.15 -30.42
C GLU A 5 11.36 -16.10 -31.42
N ILE A 6 11.66 -15.97 -32.71
CA ILE A 6 10.59 -15.78 -33.73
C ILE A 6 9.72 -17.05 -33.93
N PHE A 7 10.24 -18.23 -33.56
CA PHE A 7 9.56 -19.52 -33.83
C PHE A 7 8.94 -20.22 -32.62
N SER A 8 9.05 -19.67 -31.40
CA SER A 8 8.62 -20.36 -30.20
C SER A 8 7.22 -19.99 -29.65
N HIS A 9 6.58 -18.98 -30.16
CA HIS A 9 5.33 -18.48 -29.57
C HIS A 9 4.17 -18.32 -30.57
N GLN A 10 3.73 -19.40 -31.21
CA GLN A 10 2.35 -19.49 -31.71
C GLN A 10 2.03 -20.96 -32.06
N THR A 11 1.66 -21.72 -31.06
CA THR A 11 0.80 -22.89 -31.24
C THR A 11 -0.29 -22.79 -30.20
N ASN A 12 -1.46 -22.29 -30.56
CA ASN A 12 -2.76 -22.87 -30.24
C ASN A 12 -3.88 -21.86 -30.30
N LYS A 13 -4.72 -22.05 -31.23
CA LYS A 13 -6.17 -22.33 -31.18
C LYS A 13 -6.81 -21.93 -32.48
N SER A 14 -6.94 -22.87 -33.37
CA SER A 14 -7.95 -22.81 -34.41
C SER A 14 -9.29 -23.21 -33.81
N ASP A 15 -10.21 -22.29 -33.73
CA ASP A 15 -11.61 -22.55 -33.46
C ASP A 15 -12.31 -22.96 -34.76
N PRO A 16 -13.02 -24.09 -34.83
CA PRO A 16 -13.67 -24.56 -36.06
C PRO A 16 -15.10 -24.06 -36.13
N ALA A 17 -15.31 -22.85 -36.61
CA ALA A 17 -16.66 -22.41 -36.97
C ALA A 17 -16.66 -21.25 -37.94
N ALA A 18 -16.40 -21.51 -39.21
CA ALA A 18 -16.96 -20.69 -40.29
C ALA A 18 -16.86 -21.39 -41.65
N ASN A 19 -17.53 -22.55 -41.75
CA ASN A 19 -17.90 -23.08 -43.08
C ASN A 19 -19.33 -22.64 -43.33
N ARG A 20 -19.54 -21.54 -44.03
CA ARG A 20 -20.82 -21.22 -44.67
C ARG A 20 -20.67 -21.24 -46.17
N ARG A 21 -21.26 -22.28 -46.74
CA ARG A 21 -21.74 -22.53 -48.07
C ARG A 21 -22.11 -21.25 -48.84
N PHE A 22 -21.59 -21.13 -50.07
CA PHE A 22 -22.35 -20.53 -51.18
C PHE A 22 -22.63 -21.61 -52.20
N ASN A 23 -23.88 -22.03 -52.23
CA ASN A 23 -24.51 -22.71 -53.36
C ASN A 23 -25.23 -21.66 -54.16
N ASP A 24 -24.80 -21.41 -55.36
CA ASP A 24 -25.67 -20.83 -56.36
C ASP A 24 -25.76 -21.74 -57.57
N LYS A 25 -26.94 -22.32 -57.68
CA LYS A 25 -27.42 -22.99 -58.88
C LYS A 25 -28.01 -21.91 -59.78
N GLU A 26 -27.49 -21.78 -60.95
CA GLU A 26 -28.28 -21.19 -62.05
C GLU A 26 -28.46 -22.19 -63.18
N ASN A 27 -29.71 -22.39 -63.44
CA ASN A 27 -30.26 -23.19 -64.51
C ASN A 27 -30.00 -22.56 -65.90
N LEU A 28 -29.58 -23.34 -66.81
CA LEU A 28 -29.86 -23.05 -68.26
C LEU A 28 -30.63 -24.17 -68.88
N LYS A 29 -31.85 -23.81 -69.23
CA LYS A 29 -32.79 -24.65 -69.97
C LYS A 29 -32.40 -24.91 -71.42
N THR A 30 -32.51 -26.12 -71.70
CA THR A 30 -32.63 -26.74 -73.02
C THR A 30 -33.58 -26.03 -74.05
N THR A 31 -33.19 -25.95 -75.23
CA THR A 31 -34.15 -26.02 -76.40
C THR A 31 -33.73 -27.12 -77.31
N ALA A 32 -34.71 -27.94 -77.59
CA ALA A 32 -34.66 -29.09 -78.45
C ALA A 32 -34.81 -28.69 -79.97
N GLY A 33 -34.33 -29.53 -80.82
CA GLY A 33 -34.91 -29.64 -82.18
C GLY A 33 -33.90 -30.01 -83.21
N GLY A 34 -34.03 -31.16 -83.79
CA GLY A 34 -33.43 -31.50 -85.09
C GLY A 34 -33.12 -32.98 -85.27
N TYR A 35 -34.11 -33.73 -85.68
CA TYR A 35 -33.94 -35.08 -86.21
C TYR A 35 -33.17 -35.03 -87.52
N VAL A 36 -32.19 -35.90 -87.73
CA VAL A 36 -31.94 -36.60 -89.00
C VAL A 36 -31.35 -37.96 -88.68
N ALA A 37 -31.99 -39.01 -89.25
CA ALA A 37 -31.57 -40.42 -89.17
C ALA A 37 -30.47 -40.62 -90.25
N ALA A 38 -29.48 -41.44 -89.95
CA ALA A 38 -28.76 -42.31 -90.85
C ALA A 38 -27.85 -43.33 -90.19
N GLU A 39 -28.16 -44.54 -90.52
CA GLU A 39 -27.31 -45.69 -90.78
C GLU A 39 -26.59 -46.41 -89.59
N LYS A 40 -27.09 -47.64 -89.44
CA LYS A 40 -26.46 -48.74 -88.76
C LYS A 40 -25.19 -49.17 -89.52
N SER A 41 -24.01 -48.92 -88.97
CA SER A 41 -22.87 -49.81 -89.16
C SER A 41 -21.88 -49.67 -87.98
N SER A 42 -21.51 -50.83 -87.42
CA SER A 42 -20.37 -50.97 -86.56
C SER A 42 -20.56 -50.63 -85.06
N ASN A 43 -21.61 -51.17 -84.45
CA ASN A 43 -21.77 -51.14 -82.95
C ASN A 43 -20.67 -51.91 -82.15
N ARG A 44 -19.84 -52.74 -82.80
CA ARG A 44 -18.79 -53.44 -82.10
C ARG A 44 -17.48 -52.63 -81.92
N SER A 45 -17.14 -51.81 -82.90
CA SER A 45 -15.91 -50.99 -82.78
C SER A 45 -16.13 -49.77 -81.87
N MET A 46 -17.31 -49.14 -81.86
CA MET A 46 -17.67 -48.09 -80.91
C MET A 46 -17.79 -48.63 -79.46
N LEU A 47 -18.34 -49.82 -79.29
CA LEU A 47 -18.39 -50.46 -77.94
C LEU A 47 -17.00 -50.81 -77.40
N LEU A 48 -16.11 -51.35 -78.26
CA LEU A 48 -14.71 -51.59 -77.91
C LEU A 48 -13.92 -50.30 -77.64
N ALA A 49 -14.17 -49.25 -78.43
CA ALA A 49 -13.57 -47.94 -78.14
C ALA A 49 -14.11 -47.31 -76.87
N GLY A 50 -15.41 -47.40 -76.65
CA GLY A 50 -16.01 -46.96 -75.34
C GLY A 50 -15.49 -47.73 -74.13
N ILE A 51 -15.35 -49.02 -74.27
CA ILE A 51 -14.70 -49.88 -73.17
C ILE A 51 -13.22 -49.50 -73.02
N ALA A 52 -12.51 -49.31 -74.10
CA ALA A 52 -11.08 -48.90 -74.02
C ALA A 52 -10.93 -47.54 -73.34
N ILE A 53 -11.78 -46.54 -73.75
CA ILE A 53 -11.81 -45.23 -73.11
C ILE A 53 -12.21 -45.31 -71.64
N SER A 54 -13.20 -46.13 -71.28
CA SER A 54 -13.59 -46.34 -69.89
C SER A 54 -12.52 -47.03 -69.03
N VAL A 55 -11.80 -48.02 -69.64
CA VAL A 55 -10.66 -48.66 -68.94
C VAL A 55 -9.48 -47.69 -68.77
N VAL A 56 -9.17 -46.90 -69.79
CA VAL A 56 -8.13 -45.87 -69.70
C VAL A 56 -8.52 -44.78 -68.67
N ALA A 57 -9.78 -44.33 -68.69
CA ALA A 57 -10.27 -43.39 -67.71
C ALA A 57 -10.26 -43.97 -66.31
N GLY A 58 -10.63 -45.28 -66.12
CA GLY A 58 -10.55 -45.97 -64.86
C GLY A 58 -9.10 -46.13 -64.36
N LEU A 59 -8.18 -46.46 -65.25
CA LEU A 59 -6.74 -46.52 -64.90
C LEU A 59 -6.16 -45.15 -64.58
N LEU A 60 -6.57 -44.09 -65.30
CA LEU A 60 -6.18 -42.72 -64.96
C LEU A 60 -6.77 -42.25 -63.65
N ALA A 61 -8.03 -42.58 -63.38
CA ALA A 61 -8.64 -42.30 -62.07
C ALA A 61 -7.98 -43.04 -60.91
N THR A 62 -7.69 -44.36 -61.10
CA THR A 62 -6.99 -45.13 -60.05
C THR A 62 -5.56 -44.65 -59.86
N TRP A 63 -4.87 -44.28 -60.93
CA TRP A 63 -3.54 -43.69 -60.86
C TRP A 63 -3.58 -42.31 -60.15
N TYR A 64 -4.58 -41.46 -60.47
CA TYR A 64 -4.81 -40.18 -59.82
C TYR A 64 -5.09 -40.36 -58.31
N PHE A 65 -5.98 -41.31 -57.96
CA PHE A 65 -6.26 -41.61 -56.57
C PHE A 65 -5.03 -42.15 -55.81
N TYR A 66 -4.23 -42.96 -56.47
CA TYR A 66 -2.96 -43.47 -55.93
C TYR A 66 -1.97 -42.32 -55.68
N GLN A 67 -1.80 -41.47 -56.66
CA GLN A 67 -0.95 -40.25 -56.58
C GLN A 67 -1.43 -39.34 -55.45
N GLN A 68 -2.73 -39.05 -55.42
CA GLN A 68 -3.29 -38.19 -54.38
C GLN A 68 -3.13 -38.76 -52.97
N ASN A 69 -3.33 -40.08 -52.85
CA ASN A 69 -3.15 -40.77 -51.55
C ASN A 69 -1.67 -40.77 -51.14
N PHE A 70 -0.73 -40.89 -52.08
CA PHE A 70 0.70 -40.79 -51.82
C PHE A 70 1.06 -39.35 -51.34
N ILE A 71 0.56 -38.32 -52.02
CA ILE A 71 0.79 -36.94 -51.65
C ILE A 71 0.24 -36.65 -50.25
N ASN A 72 -1.02 -36.98 -49.99
CA ASN A 72 -1.66 -36.75 -48.68
C ASN A 72 -0.91 -37.43 -47.53
N LYS A 73 -0.45 -38.66 -47.76
CA LYS A 73 0.34 -39.40 -46.75
C LYS A 73 1.67 -38.72 -46.43
N ASN A 74 2.34 -38.16 -47.43
CA ASN A 74 3.60 -37.44 -47.26
C ASN A 74 3.39 -36.08 -46.57
N ILE A 75 2.30 -35.36 -46.90
CA ILE A 75 1.89 -34.11 -46.21
C ILE A 75 1.66 -34.40 -44.72
N GLU A 76 0.90 -35.48 -44.41
CA GLU A 76 0.65 -35.88 -43.01
C GLU A 76 1.96 -36.25 -42.29
N LEU A 77 2.89 -36.93 -42.95
CA LEU A 77 4.20 -37.23 -42.37
C LEU A 77 5.05 -35.98 -42.15
N CYS A 78 5.05 -35.04 -43.09
CA CYS A 78 5.70 -33.74 -42.93
C CYS A 78 5.15 -33.01 -41.70
N HIS A 79 3.84 -32.89 -41.58
CA HIS A 79 3.21 -32.24 -40.44
C HIS A 79 3.60 -32.88 -39.11
N ARG A 80 3.61 -34.24 -39.08
CA ARG A 80 3.98 -35.00 -37.89
C ARG A 80 5.45 -34.84 -37.50
N TYR A 81 6.38 -34.77 -38.48
CA TYR A 81 7.80 -34.52 -38.24
C TYR A 81 8.04 -33.08 -37.77
N LEU A 82 7.36 -32.11 -38.35
CA LEU A 82 7.42 -30.72 -37.91
C LEU A 82 6.94 -30.56 -36.45
N GLU A 83 5.85 -31.22 -36.07
CA GLU A 83 5.37 -31.26 -34.69
C GLU A 83 6.37 -31.83 -33.71
N LYS A 84 7.06 -32.92 -34.12
CA LYS A 84 8.09 -33.55 -33.31
C LYS A 84 9.45 -32.85 -33.39
N LYS A 85 9.54 -31.73 -34.15
CA LYS A 85 10.81 -31.00 -34.40
C LYS A 85 11.92 -31.88 -35.00
N ILE A 86 11.56 -32.90 -35.77
CA ILE A 86 12.52 -33.77 -36.48
C ILE A 86 12.89 -33.05 -37.78
N VAL A 87 14.20 -32.89 -37.99
CA VAL A 87 14.75 -32.24 -39.19
C VAL A 87 15.80 -33.15 -39.77
N ASP A 88 15.37 -34.09 -40.64
CA ASP A 88 16.21 -35.01 -41.37
C ASP A 88 15.89 -34.99 -42.86
N SER A 89 16.56 -35.80 -43.64
CA SER A 89 16.36 -35.94 -45.09
C SER A 89 14.92 -36.39 -45.43
N THR A 90 14.32 -37.21 -44.55
CA THR A 90 12.95 -37.69 -44.73
C THR A 90 11.94 -36.57 -44.57
N THR A 91 12.16 -35.70 -43.55
CA THR A 91 11.36 -34.51 -43.31
C THR A 91 11.45 -33.56 -44.53
N LEU A 92 12.67 -33.31 -45.02
CA LEU A 92 12.87 -32.48 -46.24
C LEU A 92 12.11 -33.03 -47.43
N THR A 93 12.20 -34.34 -47.69
CA THR A 93 11.55 -35.00 -48.81
C THR A 93 10.03 -34.92 -48.71
N THR A 94 9.45 -35.23 -47.53
CA THR A 94 8.01 -35.25 -47.32
C THR A 94 7.44 -33.83 -47.37
N CYS A 95 8.13 -32.83 -46.79
CA CYS A 95 7.69 -31.42 -46.85
C CYS A 95 7.84 -30.82 -48.26
N ASN A 96 8.83 -31.24 -49.04
CA ASN A 96 8.96 -30.84 -50.46
C ASN A 96 7.82 -31.35 -51.35
N ILE A 97 7.30 -32.55 -51.05
CA ILE A 97 6.11 -33.07 -51.71
C ILE A 97 4.89 -32.22 -51.39
N GLY A 98 4.67 -31.87 -50.11
CA GLY A 98 3.61 -30.99 -49.69
C GLY A 98 3.72 -29.58 -50.26
N TYR A 99 4.94 -29.03 -50.35
CA TYR A 99 5.20 -27.73 -51.00
C TYR A 99 4.76 -27.73 -52.45
N LYS A 100 5.13 -28.80 -53.21
CA LYS A 100 4.74 -28.94 -54.63
C LYS A 100 3.25 -29.13 -54.83
N ASP A 101 2.54 -29.63 -53.84
CA ASP A 101 1.08 -29.78 -53.84
C ASP A 101 0.37 -28.51 -53.35
N GLY A 102 1.12 -27.52 -52.85
CA GLY A 102 0.59 -26.25 -52.38
C GLY A 102 0.10 -26.24 -50.91
N ASP A 103 0.47 -27.27 -50.13
CA ASP A 103 0.11 -27.30 -48.67
C ASP A 103 0.85 -26.20 -47.92
N PRO A 104 0.11 -25.23 -47.29
CA PRO A 104 0.73 -24.06 -46.66
C PRO A 104 1.63 -24.43 -45.47
N ARG A 105 1.26 -25.45 -44.69
CA ARG A 105 2.01 -25.86 -43.48
C ARG A 105 3.31 -26.58 -43.88
N ALA A 106 3.27 -27.45 -44.87
CA ALA A 106 4.46 -28.07 -45.43
C ALA A 106 5.41 -27.06 -46.06
N THR A 107 4.85 -26.08 -46.80
CA THR A 107 5.60 -24.96 -47.39
C THR A 107 6.32 -24.15 -46.31
N ALA A 108 5.61 -23.75 -45.25
CA ALA A 108 6.19 -23.01 -44.13
C ALA A 108 7.27 -23.83 -43.39
N GLY A 109 7.04 -25.14 -43.22
CA GLY A 109 8.01 -26.04 -42.61
C GLY A 109 9.29 -26.18 -43.45
N LEU A 110 9.15 -26.39 -44.75
CA LEU A 110 10.26 -26.49 -45.68
C LEU A 110 11.08 -25.19 -45.76
N ALA A 111 10.40 -24.03 -45.84
CA ALA A 111 11.03 -22.74 -45.81
C ALA A 111 11.86 -22.54 -44.53
N SER A 112 11.28 -22.90 -43.37
CA SER A 112 11.96 -22.83 -42.07
C SER A 112 13.18 -23.72 -41.97
N ILE A 113 13.13 -24.92 -42.54
CA ILE A 113 14.25 -25.86 -42.57
C ILE A 113 15.40 -25.33 -43.46
N TYR A 114 15.12 -24.91 -44.69
CA TYR A 114 16.15 -24.31 -45.54
C TYR A 114 16.79 -23.08 -44.94
N TYR A 115 15.98 -22.17 -44.37
CA TYR A 115 16.50 -21.01 -43.68
C TYR A 115 17.44 -21.35 -42.52
N LYS A 116 17.04 -22.26 -41.64
CA LYS A 116 17.85 -22.69 -40.52
C LYS A 116 19.15 -23.37 -40.90
N ASN A 117 19.13 -24.08 -42.03
CA ASN A 117 20.33 -24.75 -42.56
C ASN A 117 21.27 -23.78 -43.33
N GLY A 118 20.87 -22.49 -43.49
CA GLY A 118 21.67 -21.51 -44.20
C GLY A 118 21.57 -21.64 -45.72
N ASP A 119 20.69 -22.50 -46.26
CA ASP A 119 20.46 -22.65 -47.70
C ASP A 119 19.46 -21.59 -48.17
N TYR A 120 19.97 -20.39 -48.30
CA TYR A 120 19.13 -19.23 -48.65
C TYR A 120 18.64 -19.23 -50.09
N GLU A 121 19.40 -19.91 -50.99
CA GLU A 121 18.99 -20.06 -52.41
C GLU A 121 17.73 -20.91 -52.53
N ALA A 122 17.69 -22.03 -51.80
CA ALA A 122 16.51 -22.87 -51.75
C ALA A 122 15.40 -22.28 -50.89
N ALA A 123 15.74 -21.53 -49.83
CA ALA A 123 14.77 -20.95 -48.89
C ALA A 123 13.91 -19.83 -49.54
N LEU A 124 14.53 -18.93 -50.31
CA LEU A 124 13.83 -17.72 -50.83
C LEU A 124 12.59 -18.02 -51.65
N PRO A 125 12.62 -18.89 -52.69
CA PRO A 125 11.41 -19.16 -53.48
C PRO A 125 10.32 -19.83 -52.67
N VAL A 126 10.69 -20.71 -51.73
CA VAL A 126 9.75 -21.39 -50.84
C VAL A 126 9.16 -20.38 -49.83
N LEU A 127 9.97 -19.45 -49.31
CA LEU A 127 9.51 -18.37 -48.42
C LEU A 127 8.52 -17.43 -49.14
N HIS A 128 8.78 -17.06 -50.38
CA HIS A 128 7.85 -16.25 -51.17
C HIS A 128 6.50 -16.97 -51.36
N THR A 129 6.53 -18.24 -51.83
CA THR A 129 5.30 -19.04 -51.94
C THR A 129 4.55 -19.13 -50.61
N CYS A 130 5.25 -19.40 -49.54
CA CYS A 130 4.69 -19.47 -48.20
C CYS A 130 4.06 -18.13 -47.77
N ALA A 131 4.73 -17.01 -48.03
CA ALA A 131 4.26 -15.69 -47.63
C ALA A 131 3.03 -15.24 -48.45
N GLU A 132 2.96 -15.64 -49.73
CA GLU A 132 1.78 -15.42 -50.56
C GLU A 132 0.60 -16.32 -50.20
N GLN A 133 0.85 -17.46 -49.54
CA GLN A 133 -0.18 -18.29 -48.90
C GLN A 133 -0.60 -17.71 -47.52
N GLU A 134 -0.35 -16.43 -47.28
CA GLU A 134 -0.70 -15.68 -46.07
C GLU A 134 -0.10 -16.26 -44.75
N GLN A 135 0.97 -17.05 -44.86
CA GLN A 135 1.65 -17.59 -43.68
C GLN A 135 2.47 -16.47 -43.00
N ILE A 136 1.97 -15.96 -41.88
CA ILE A 136 2.54 -14.83 -41.13
C ILE A 136 4.04 -15.00 -40.84
N ASN A 137 4.47 -16.20 -40.44
CA ASN A 137 5.88 -16.46 -40.13
C ASN A 137 6.80 -16.27 -41.36
N CYS A 138 6.33 -16.64 -42.56
CA CYS A 138 7.09 -16.46 -43.77
C CYS A 138 7.12 -14.97 -44.20
N GLN A 139 6.02 -14.25 -44.03
CA GLN A 139 5.96 -12.80 -44.26
C GLN A 139 6.93 -12.05 -43.34
N LEU A 140 6.93 -12.37 -42.03
CA LEU A 140 7.86 -11.79 -41.07
C LEU A 140 9.32 -12.11 -41.38
N LEU A 141 9.60 -13.35 -41.81
CA LEU A 141 10.95 -13.78 -42.16
C LEU A 141 11.44 -13.08 -43.40
N LEU A 142 10.61 -12.95 -44.46
CA LEU A 142 10.95 -12.18 -45.67
C LEU A 142 11.18 -10.70 -45.36
N SER A 143 10.32 -10.09 -44.52
CA SER A 143 10.53 -8.72 -44.08
C SER A 143 11.90 -8.54 -43.41
N MET A 144 12.27 -9.45 -42.51
CA MET A 144 13.55 -9.41 -41.83
C MET A 144 14.73 -9.65 -42.80
N LEU A 145 14.61 -10.60 -43.73
CA LEU A 145 15.63 -10.89 -44.71
C LEU A 145 15.91 -9.70 -45.61
N TYR A 146 14.86 -9.04 -46.12
CA TYR A 146 15.01 -7.86 -46.98
C TYR A 146 15.49 -6.63 -46.20
N LYS A 147 15.11 -6.50 -44.91
CA LYS A 147 15.60 -5.42 -44.07
C LYS A 147 17.10 -5.53 -43.80
N ASN A 148 17.55 -6.70 -43.37
CA ASN A 148 18.95 -6.91 -42.94
C ASN A 148 19.88 -7.25 -44.09
N GLY A 149 19.35 -7.89 -45.14
CA GLY A 149 20.14 -8.55 -46.16
C GLY A 149 20.91 -9.75 -45.65
N ILE A 150 21.40 -10.59 -46.54
CA ILE A 150 22.38 -11.65 -46.23
C ILE A 150 23.46 -11.54 -47.31
N LYS A 151 24.72 -11.37 -46.86
CA LYS A 151 25.85 -11.24 -47.74
C LYS A 151 25.84 -12.35 -48.79
N ASP A 152 26.01 -11.97 -50.05
CA ASP A 152 26.07 -12.83 -51.25
C ASP A 152 24.77 -13.57 -51.60
N HIS A 153 23.71 -13.52 -50.79
CA HIS A 153 22.46 -14.26 -51.02
C HIS A 153 21.22 -13.34 -51.14
N VAL A 154 21.06 -12.36 -50.23
CA VAL A 154 19.87 -11.47 -50.20
C VAL A 154 20.31 -10.03 -50.11
N LYS A 155 19.99 -9.24 -51.11
CA LYS A 155 20.22 -7.78 -51.09
C LYS A 155 19.18 -7.11 -50.16
N LYS A 156 19.64 -6.09 -49.45
CA LYS A 156 18.72 -5.24 -48.69
C LYS A 156 17.74 -4.55 -49.63
N ASP A 157 16.47 -4.65 -49.32
CA ASP A 157 15.38 -3.96 -50.05
C ASP A 157 14.33 -3.48 -49.05
N ARG A 158 14.38 -2.18 -48.75
CA ARG A 158 13.46 -1.55 -47.78
C ARG A 158 11.99 -1.61 -48.18
N PHE A 159 11.70 -1.61 -49.53
CA PHE A 159 10.33 -1.66 -50.00
C PHE A 159 9.74 -3.05 -49.83
N GLN A 160 10.47 -4.09 -50.18
CA GLN A 160 10.06 -5.47 -49.91
C GLN A 160 9.98 -5.77 -48.42
N ALA A 161 10.92 -5.25 -47.64
CA ALA A 161 10.90 -5.41 -46.19
C ALA A 161 9.64 -4.84 -45.54
N LEU A 162 9.27 -3.61 -45.93
CA LEU A 162 8.06 -2.95 -45.43
C LEU A 162 6.79 -3.62 -45.98
N GLU A 163 6.74 -3.95 -47.28
CA GLU A 163 5.58 -4.62 -47.87
C GLU A 163 5.23 -5.92 -47.13
N TRP A 164 6.22 -6.79 -46.88
CA TRP A 164 5.97 -8.04 -46.19
C TRP A 164 5.59 -7.83 -44.72
N LEU A 165 6.12 -6.78 -44.05
CA LEU A 165 5.74 -6.43 -42.68
C LEU A 165 4.29 -5.94 -42.63
N GLU A 166 3.88 -5.10 -43.61
CA GLU A 166 2.50 -4.61 -43.69
C GLU A 166 1.52 -5.73 -44.06
N ARG A 167 1.89 -6.68 -44.93
CA ARG A 167 1.06 -7.86 -45.24
C ARG A 167 0.89 -8.73 -43.97
N ALA A 168 1.94 -8.97 -43.19
CA ALA A 168 1.83 -9.66 -41.93
C ALA A 168 0.94 -8.94 -40.91
N HIS A 169 1.00 -7.59 -40.89
CA HIS A 169 0.10 -6.77 -40.08
C HIS A 169 -1.36 -6.89 -40.52
N LEU A 170 -1.62 -6.88 -41.83
CA LEU A 170 -2.98 -7.04 -42.39
C LEU A 170 -3.56 -8.43 -42.10
N ASN A 171 -2.71 -9.44 -41.94
CA ASN A 171 -3.07 -10.81 -41.52
C ASN A 171 -3.11 -10.96 -39.97
N ASP A 172 -3.36 -9.85 -39.25
CA ASP A 172 -3.51 -9.80 -37.78
C ASP A 172 -2.31 -10.33 -37.00
N SER A 173 -1.09 -10.22 -37.56
CA SER A 173 0.12 -10.47 -36.79
C SER A 173 0.32 -9.40 -35.73
N ALA A 174 0.09 -9.77 -34.49
CA ALA A 174 0.32 -8.88 -33.33
C ALA A 174 1.78 -8.41 -33.26
N PHE A 175 2.73 -9.31 -33.58
CA PHE A 175 4.16 -9.00 -33.64
C PHE A 175 4.47 -7.99 -34.74
N ALA A 176 3.99 -8.20 -36.00
CA ALA A 176 4.20 -7.26 -37.10
C ALA A 176 3.62 -5.87 -36.77
N THR A 177 2.43 -5.86 -36.19
CA THR A 177 1.76 -4.64 -35.75
C THR A 177 2.59 -3.89 -34.73
N PHE A 178 3.18 -4.60 -33.78
CA PHE A 178 4.08 -4.01 -32.75
C PHE A 178 5.41 -3.54 -33.37
N MET A 179 5.97 -4.26 -34.35
CA MET A 179 7.17 -3.81 -35.07
C MET A 179 6.91 -2.51 -35.85
N LEU A 180 5.75 -2.34 -36.47
CA LEU A 180 5.35 -1.08 -37.07
C LEU A 180 5.19 0.04 -36.04
N HIS A 181 4.64 -0.23 -34.84
CA HIS A 181 4.65 0.73 -33.76
C HIS A 181 6.06 1.23 -33.44
N LEU A 182 7.03 0.31 -33.28
CA LEU A 182 8.41 0.68 -32.99
C LEU A 182 9.03 1.50 -34.14
N ALA A 183 8.81 1.06 -35.39
CA ALA A 183 9.34 1.71 -36.54
C ALA A 183 8.80 3.15 -36.72
N TYR A 184 7.55 3.42 -36.39
CA TYR A 184 6.99 4.76 -36.41
C TYR A 184 7.29 5.59 -35.15
N THR A 185 7.67 4.96 -34.00
CA THR A 185 8.02 5.66 -32.75
C THR A 185 9.32 6.44 -32.94
N ASP A 186 10.36 5.80 -33.45
CA ASP A 186 11.70 6.36 -33.54
C ASP A 186 12.08 6.73 -35.00
N GLY A 187 11.31 6.24 -35.94
CA GLY A 187 11.67 6.16 -37.36
C GLY A 187 12.54 4.91 -37.60
N ASP A 188 12.41 4.34 -38.79
CA ASP A 188 13.23 3.20 -39.23
C ASP A 188 13.76 3.44 -40.64
N PRO A 189 15.02 3.92 -40.77
CA PRO A 189 15.63 4.18 -42.08
C PRO A 189 15.77 2.93 -42.97
N GLU A 190 15.92 1.76 -42.35
CA GLU A 190 16.05 0.49 -43.08
C GLU A 190 14.73 0.02 -43.67
N LEU A 191 13.60 0.47 -43.09
CA LEU A 191 12.27 0.33 -43.69
C LEU A 191 11.82 1.57 -44.45
N GLY A 192 12.63 2.63 -44.45
CA GLY A 192 12.30 3.90 -45.10
C GLY A 192 11.21 4.70 -44.39
N LEU A 193 10.96 4.39 -43.11
CA LEU A 193 9.92 5.02 -42.31
C LEU A 193 10.47 6.19 -41.49
N LYS A 194 9.72 7.29 -41.51
CA LYS A 194 9.97 8.46 -40.65
C LYS A 194 9.16 8.33 -39.35
N LYS A 195 9.63 8.99 -38.33
CA LYS A 195 8.92 9.13 -37.06
C LYS A 195 7.52 9.72 -37.28
N ASP A 196 6.49 9.01 -36.80
CA ASP A 196 5.08 9.40 -36.83
C ASP A 196 4.39 8.94 -35.55
N PRO A 197 4.31 9.80 -34.52
CA PRO A 197 3.72 9.41 -33.23
C PRO A 197 2.25 9.00 -33.32
N LEU A 198 1.48 9.56 -34.26
CA LEU A 198 0.06 9.23 -34.43
C LEU A 198 -0.11 7.80 -34.94
N LYS A 199 0.63 7.45 -36.00
CA LYS A 199 0.65 6.07 -36.52
C LYS A 199 1.20 5.10 -35.49
N ALA A 200 2.29 5.47 -34.82
CA ALA A 200 2.85 4.65 -33.73
C ALA A 200 1.80 4.32 -32.66
N LYS A 201 1.02 5.32 -32.21
CA LYS A 201 -0.06 5.13 -31.25
C LYS A 201 -1.17 4.21 -31.76
N GLN A 202 -1.54 4.35 -33.06
CA GLN A 202 -2.56 3.49 -33.67
C GLN A 202 -2.11 2.04 -33.75
N TYR A 203 -0.86 1.78 -34.18
CA TYR A 203 -0.28 0.44 -34.22
C TYR A 203 -0.12 -0.17 -32.81
N LEU A 204 0.25 0.64 -31.82
CA LEU A 204 0.31 0.15 -30.44
C LEU A 204 -1.05 -0.31 -29.93
N LYS A 205 -2.10 0.51 -30.16
CA LYS A 205 -3.46 0.14 -29.78
C LYS A 205 -3.92 -1.14 -30.48
N LYS A 206 -3.63 -1.30 -31.78
CA LYS A 206 -4.00 -2.51 -32.50
C LYS A 206 -3.21 -3.73 -32.03
N ALA A 207 -1.91 -3.60 -31.76
CA ALA A 207 -1.09 -4.70 -31.23
C ALA A 207 -1.55 -5.14 -29.83
N ALA A 208 -1.92 -4.18 -28.97
CA ALA A 208 -2.50 -4.47 -27.67
C ALA A 208 -3.86 -5.17 -27.77
N ALA A 209 -4.71 -4.75 -28.72
CA ALA A 209 -6.00 -5.39 -28.99
C ALA A 209 -5.84 -6.83 -29.55
N LEU A 210 -4.68 -7.16 -30.12
CA LEU A 210 -4.29 -8.51 -30.51
C LEU A 210 -3.53 -9.26 -29.41
N ASP A 211 -3.66 -8.82 -28.15
CA ASP A 211 -3.07 -9.42 -26.96
C ASP A 211 -1.53 -9.55 -27.01
N TYR A 212 -0.85 -8.68 -27.76
CA TYR A 212 0.62 -8.74 -27.81
C TYR A 212 1.22 -8.26 -26.47
N PRO A 213 1.98 -9.11 -25.77
CA PRO A 213 2.41 -8.83 -24.38
C PRO A 213 3.19 -7.52 -24.23
N GLU A 214 4.13 -7.24 -25.15
CA GLU A 214 4.95 -6.03 -25.09
C GLU A 214 4.17 -4.76 -25.46
N ALA A 215 3.14 -4.87 -26.30
CA ALA A 215 2.26 -3.76 -26.60
C ALA A 215 1.37 -3.40 -25.39
N LEU A 216 0.83 -4.41 -24.72
CA LEU A 216 0.08 -4.25 -23.48
C LEU A 216 0.97 -3.62 -22.39
N TYR A 217 2.20 -4.13 -22.20
CA TYR A 217 3.15 -3.54 -21.26
C TYR A 217 3.42 -2.06 -21.57
N ARG A 218 3.75 -1.72 -22.83
CA ARG A 218 4.02 -0.32 -23.23
C ARG A 218 2.80 0.58 -23.05
N GLN A 219 1.61 0.08 -23.38
CA GLN A 219 0.38 0.84 -23.19
C GLN A 219 0.11 1.08 -21.69
N GLY A 220 0.34 0.08 -20.83
CA GLY A 220 0.32 0.23 -19.38
C GLY A 220 1.28 1.31 -18.89
N TYR A 221 2.52 1.29 -19.35
CA TYR A 221 3.54 2.28 -19.03
C TYR A 221 3.15 3.71 -19.45
N PHE A 222 2.54 3.86 -20.62
CA PHE A 222 2.08 5.17 -21.09
C PHE A 222 0.91 5.70 -20.26
N TYR A 223 -0.04 4.85 -19.85
CA TYR A 223 -1.10 5.24 -18.93
C TYR A 223 -0.59 5.59 -17.54
N GLU A 224 0.39 4.85 -17.02
CA GLU A 224 0.97 5.11 -15.70
C GLU A 224 1.63 6.49 -15.64
N ASN A 225 2.34 6.88 -16.71
CA ASN A 225 3.18 8.07 -16.72
C ASN A 225 2.55 9.26 -17.48
N GLY A 226 1.40 9.10 -18.13
CA GLY A 226 0.81 10.16 -18.96
C GLY A 226 1.68 10.51 -20.18
N LEU A 227 2.31 9.50 -20.81
CA LEU A 227 3.22 9.69 -21.93
C LEU A 227 2.56 9.36 -23.27
N PHE A 228 3.18 9.80 -24.38
CA PHE A 228 2.76 9.48 -25.73
C PHE A 228 1.29 9.84 -26.02
N ASP A 229 0.85 10.99 -25.49
CA ASP A 229 -0.52 11.50 -25.62
C ASP A 229 -1.60 10.57 -25.04
N TYR A 230 -1.22 9.82 -23.98
CA TYR A 230 -2.14 9.12 -23.11
C TYR A 230 -2.36 9.95 -21.83
N ASP A 231 -3.61 10.10 -21.41
CA ASP A 231 -3.92 10.67 -20.11
C ASP A 231 -3.45 9.70 -19.00
N LYS A 232 -2.90 10.26 -17.93
CA LYS A 232 -2.49 9.43 -16.77
C LYS A 232 -3.71 8.75 -16.17
N ASP A 233 -3.70 7.41 -16.15
CA ASP A 233 -4.81 6.57 -15.70
C ASP A 233 -4.26 5.27 -15.11
N LEU A 234 -4.18 5.22 -13.77
CA LEU A 234 -3.59 4.09 -13.05
C LEU A 234 -4.43 2.80 -13.17
N GLU A 235 -5.76 2.92 -13.30
CA GLU A 235 -6.63 1.76 -13.49
C GLU A 235 -6.40 1.11 -14.86
N LYS A 236 -6.29 1.93 -15.91
CA LYS A 236 -5.94 1.41 -17.25
C LYS A 236 -4.51 0.87 -17.29
N ALA A 237 -3.56 1.51 -16.59
CA ALA A 237 -2.20 0.99 -16.46
C ALA A 237 -2.20 -0.39 -15.81
N ARG A 238 -2.89 -0.55 -14.68
CA ARG A 238 -3.07 -1.82 -13.96
C ARG A 238 -3.63 -2.90 -14.86
N HIS A 239 -4.75 -2.62 -15.53
CA HIS A 239 -5.42 -3.58 -16.42
C HIS A 239 -4.49 -4.05 -17.54
N ASN A 240 -3.77 -3.12 -18.18
CA ASN A 240 -2.83 -3.45 -19.24
C ASN A 240 -1.63 -4.27 -18.75
N TYR A 241 -1.08 -3.96 -17.58
CA TYR A 241 0.00 -4.76 -16.96
C TYR A 241 -0.47 -6.16 -16.58
N GLU A 242 -1.67 -6.28 -16.03
CA GLU A 242 -2.28 -7.58 -15.71
C GLU A 242 -2.42 -8.47 -16.95
N LEU A 243 -2.96 -7.92 -18.04
CA LEU A 243 -3.05 -8.63 -19.32
C LEU A 243 -1.66 -8.97 -19.87
N ALA A 244 -0.71 -8.03 -19.82
CA ALA A 244 0.66 -8.28 -20.27
C ALA A 244 1.31 -9.45 -19.52
N VAL A 245 1.15 -9.51 -18.20
CA VAL A 245 1.65 -10.62 -17.36
C VAL A 245 0.94 -11.93 -17.68
N LYS A 246 -0.38 -11.88 -17.93
CA LYS A 246 -1.19 -13.04 -18.33
C LYS A 246 -0.72 -13.62 -19.67
N PHE A 247 -0.33 -12.77 -20.60
CA PHE A 247 0.23 -13.15 -21.90
C PHE A 247 1.76 -13.31 -21.89
N ASN A 248 2.36 -13.43 -20.71
CA ASN A 248 3.77 -13.76 -20.48
C ASN A 248 4.78 -12.63 -20.78
N SER A 249 4.40 -11.35 -20.69
CA SER A 249 5.39 -10.27 -20.64
C SER A 249 6.20 -10.34 -19.34
N ASN A 250 7.52 -10.42 -19.47
CA ASN A 250 8.41 -10.34 -18.31
C ASN A 250 8.61 -8.89 -17.86
N ASN A 251 8.53 -7.93 -18.79
CA ASN A 251 8.67 -6.50 -18.51
C ASN A 251 7.54 -5.96 -17.62
N ALA A 252 6.36 -6.56 -17.68
CA ALA A 252 5.21 -6.17 -16.88
C ALA A 252 5.24 -6.72 -15.42
N LEU A 253 6.10 -7.68 -15.11
CA LEU A 253 6.14 -8.32 -13.78
C LEU A 253 6.43 -7.32 -12.66
N VAL A 254 7.42 -6.47 -12.84
CA VAL A 254 7.83 -5.50 -11.81
C VAL A 254 6.79 -4.40 -11.63
N PRO A 255 6.35 -3.66 -12.68
CA PRO A 255 5.36 -2.59 -12.49
C PRO A 255 4.03 -3.13 -11.97
N PHE A 256 3.57 -4.31 -12.44
CA PHE A 256 2.36 -4.92 -11.90
C PHE A 256 2.48 -5.27 -10.42
N SER A 257 3.64 -5.85 -10.01
CA SER A 257 3.89 -6.15 -8.60
C SER A 257 3.93 -4.91 -7.71
N LYS A 258 4.48 -3.79 -8.20
CA LYS A 258 4.45 -2.50 -7.47
C LYS A 258 3.03 -2.02 -7.22
N ILE A 259 2.16 -2.12 -8.22
CA ILE A 259 0.75 -1.77 -8.08
C ILE A 259 0.08 -2.67 -7.02
N LEU A 260 0.31 -3.99 -7.09
CA LEU A 260 -0.25 -4.93 -6.12
C LEU A 260 0.21 -4.66 -4.68
N LEU A 261 1.48 -4.27 -4.49
CA LEU A 261 2.00 -3.88 -3.17
C LEU A 261 1.30 -2.62 -2.65
N ASN A 262 1.10 -1.62 -3.50
CA ASN A 262 0.40 -0.39 -3.15
C ASN A 262 -1.09 -0.62 -2.84
N ASP A 263 -1.71 -1.60 -3.49
CA ASP A 263 -3.11 -2.01 -3.26
C ASP A 263 -3.29 -2.92 -2.03
N GLY A 264 -2.22 -3.16 -1.26
CA GLY A 264 -2.26 -4.02 -0.07
C GLY A 264 -2.44 -5.50 -0.39
N GLN A 265 -1.97 -5.98 -1.56
CA GLN A 265 -2.01 -7.37 -1.99
C GLN A 265 -0.60 -8.01 -2.04
N PRO A 266 0.14 -8.06 -0.91
CA PRO A 266 1.54 -8.49 -0.88
C PRO A 266 1.72 -9.95 -1.30
N ASP A 267 0.83 -10.86 -0.93
CA ASP A 267 0.95 -12.27 -1.27
C ASP A 267 0.89 -12.52 -2.79
N LEU A 268 0.01 -11.78 -3.47
CA LEU A 268 -0.09 -11.86 -4.92
C LEU A 268 1.13 -11.21 -5.60
N ALA A 269 1.60 -10.09 -5.07
CA ALA A 269 2.81 -9.43 -5.56
C ALA A 269 4.03 -10.36 -5.46
N VAL A 270 4.22 -11.02 -4.31
CA VAL A 270 5.32 -11.98 -4.09
C VAL A 270 5.32 -13.07 -5.15
N LYS A 271 4.17 -13.61 -5.54
CA LYS A 271 4.06 -14.64 -6.60
C LYS A 271 4.64 -14.16 -7.95
N TYR A 272 4.37 -12.91 -8.33
CA TYR A 272 4.90 -12.33 -9.57
C TYR A 272 6.37 -11.91 -9.43
N LEU A 273 6.77 -11.44 -8.25
CA LEU A 273 8.17 -11.13 -7.94
C LEU A 273 9.05 -12.39 -7.93
N GLU A 274 8.56 -13.51 -7.42
CA GLU A 274 9.26 -14.82 -7.55
C GLU A 274 9.43 -15.25 -9.02
N ARG A 275 8.46 -14.90 -9.86
CA ARG A 275 8.61 -15.11 -11.31
C ARG A 275 9.67 -14.17 -11.89
N ALA A 276 9.67 -12.89 -11.51
CA ALA A 276 10.69 -11.93 -11.94
C ALA A 276 12.10 -12.35 -11.50
N ASP A 277 12.22 -12.87 -10.28
CA ASP A 277 13.47 -13.40 -9.73
C ASP A 277 13.99 -14.60 -10.53
N ARG A 278 13.13 -15.52 -10.94
CA ARG A 278 13.49 -16.65 -11.83
C ARG A 278 13.99 -16.20 -13.21
N TYR A 279 13.53 -15.05 -13.70
CA TYR A 279 14.01 -14.45 -14.95
C TYR A 279 15.23 -13.54 -14.74
N ASN A 280 15.80 -13.51 -13.52
CA ASN A 280 16.95 -12.67 -13.15
C ASN A 280 16.71 -11.18 -13.45
N ILE A 281 15.51 -10.67 -13.14
CA ILE A 281 15.20 -9.24 -13.22
C ILE A 281 15.63 -8.59 -11.89
N PRO A 282 16.73 -7.79 -11.87
CA PRO A 282 17.34 -7.35 -10.61
C PRO A 282 16.40 -6.55 -9.72
N GLU A 283 15.59 -5.66 -10.30
CA GLU A 283 14.60 -4.86 -9.57
C GLU A 283 13.49 -5.74 -8.97
N GLY A 284 13.02 -6.76 -9.70
CA GLY A 284 12.05 -7.73 -9.20
C GLY A 284 12.61 -8.55 -8.04
N SER A 285 13.86 -9.00 -8.15
CA SER A 285 14.56 -9.70 -7.07
C SER A 285 14.73 -8.83 -5.82
N TYR A 286 15.06 -7.53 -6.01
CA TYR A 286 15.14 -6.57 -4.92
C TYR A 286 13.79 -6.39 -4.20
N LEU A 287 12.70 -6.19 -4.94
CA LEU A 287 11.36 -6.04 -4.37
C LEU A 287 10.90 -7.32 -3.65
N LEU A 288 11.24 -8.50 -4.18
CA LEU A 288 11.01 -9.77 -3.51
C LEU A 288 11.74 -9.85 -2.18
N ALA A 289 13.04 -9.51 -2.19
CA ALA A 289 13.85 -9.48 -0.97
C ALA A 289 13.30 -8.48 0.05
N LYS A 290 12.85 -7.30 -0.39
CA LYS A 290 12.20 -6.30 0.45
C LYS A 290 10.91 -6.82 1.07
N SER A 291 10.08 -7.54 0.30
CA SER A 291 8.87 -8.18 0.82
C SER A 291 9.19 -9.27 1.86
N TYR A 292 10.25 -10.03 1.67
CA TYR A 292 10.70 -11.02 2.66
C TYR A 292 11.35 -10.38 3.90
N ALA A 293 12.02 -9.23 3.74
CA ALA A 293 12.62 -8.46 4.83
C ALA A 293 11.58 -7.89 5.82
N SER A 294 10.36 -7.63 5.34
CA SER A 294 9.23 -7.18 6.16
C SER A 294 8.64 -8.29 7.03
N SER A 295 9.01 -9.56 6.79
CA SER A 295 8.54 -10.69 7.59
C SER A 295 9.31 -10.77 8.91
N GLU A 296 8.62 -11.04 10.01
CA GLU A 296 9.24 -11.29 11.31
C GLU A 296 9.95 -12.66 11.40
N LYS A 297 9.75 -13.52 10.38
CA LYS A 297 10.35 -14.87 10.35
C LYS A 297 11.82 -14.81 9.95
N PRO A 298 12.77 -15.26 10.80
CA PRO A 298 14.21 -15.22 10.48
C PRO A 298 14.58 -15.94 9.18
N GLU A 299 13.87 -17.02 8.84
CA GLU A 299 14.09 -17.78 7.60
C GLU A 299 13.86 -16.93 6.35
N MET A 300 12.84 -16.05 6.38
CA MET A 300 12.52 -15.16 5.27
C MET A 300 13.56 -14.04 5.15
N GLN A 301 14.04 -13.52 6.28
CA GLN A 301 15.11 -12.52 6.30
C GLN A 301 16.41 -13.10 5.73
N LEU A 302 16.78 -14.32 6.09
CA LEU A 302 17.94 -15.02 5.51
C LEU A 302 17.76 -15.32 4.02
N LYS A 303 16.51 -15.61 3.58
CA LYS A 303 16.20 -15.78 2.16
C LYS A 303 16.39 -14.48 1.39
N ALA A 304 15.94 -13.35 1.96
CA ALA A 304 16.16 -12.01 1.40
C ALA A 304 17.65 -11.70 1.21
N ILE A 305 18.48 -11.93 2.23
CA ILE A 305 19.94 -11.75 2.14
C ILE A 305 20.54 -12.56 1.00
N ARG A 306 20.16 -13.84 0.88
CA ARG A 306 20.66 -14.72 -0.21
C ARG A 306 20.28 -14.19 -1.59
N ILE A 307 19.05 -13.70 -1.76
CA ILE A 307 18.60 -13.12 -3.03
C ILE A 307 19.44 -11.88 -3.36
N LEU A 308 19.62 -10.96 -2.42
CA LEU A 308 20.37 -9.72 -2.66
C LEU A 308 21.85 -10.00 -2.97
N LYS A 309 22.50 -10.87 -2.22
CA LYS A 309 23.90 -11.30 -2.51
C LYS A 309 24.03 -11.92 -3.90
N ARG A 310 23.06 -12.75 -4.33
CA ARG A 310 23.03 -13.31 -5.68
C ARG A 310 22.86 -12.24 -6.74
N VAL A 311 21.98 -11.26 -6.53
CA VAL A 311 21.78 -10.14 -7.48
C VAL A 311 23.06 -9.34 -7.65
N ILE A 312 23.77 -9.02 -6.58
CA ILE A 312 25.06 -8.33 -6.67
C ILE A 312 26.06 -9.19 -7.45
N GLY A 313 26.26 -10.45 -7.05
CA GLY A 313 27.25 -11.34 -7.65
C GLY A 313 26.99 -11.66 -9.13
N SER A 314 25.72 -11.74 -9.55
CA SER A 314 25.38 -12.01 -10.96
C SER A 314 25.44 -10.77 -11.88
N ASN A 315 25.64 -9.57 -11.32
CA ASN A 315 25.73 -8.32 -12.05
C ASN A 315 27.11 -7.62 -11.86
N ILE A 316 28.16 -8.40 -11.76
CA ILE A 316 29.54 -7.91 -11.78
C ILE A 316 30.05 -8.01 -13.22
N GLY A 317 30.52 -6.89 -13.78
CA GLY A 317 31.10 -6.84 -15.12
C GLY A 317 32.53 -7.41 -15.17
N GLU A 318 33.08 -7.48 -16.37
CA GLU A 318 34.46 -7.97 -16.60
C GLU A 318 35.54 -7.12 -15.87
N THR A 319 35.22 -5.87 -15.57
CA THR A 319 36.10 -4.94 -14.83
C THR A 319 36.02 -5.12 -13.32
N GLY A 320 35.14 -6.00 -12.81
CA GLY A 320 34.85 -6.16 -11.39
C GLY A 320 33.88 -5.15 -10.82
N GLU A 321 33.43 -4.19 -11.62
CA GLU A 321 32.42 -3.19 -11.22
C GLU A 321 31.00 -3.72 -11.44
N THR A 322 30.04 -3.23 -10.64
CA THR A 322 28.64 -3.61 -10.82
C THR A 322 28.02 -3.02 -12.08
N THR A 323 27.22 -3.83 -12.79
CA THR A 323 26.42 -3.39 -13.94
C THR A 323 25.00 -2.95 -13.51
N LEU A 324 24.68 -3.01 -12.21
CA LEU A 324 23.39 -2.56 -11.68
C LEU A 324 23.26 -1.02 -11.80
N PRO A 325 22.06 -0.49 -12.04
CA PRO A 325 21.79 0.92 -11.89
C PRO A 325 22.20 1.40 -10.48
N LYS A 326 22.87 2.55 -10.40
CA LYS A 326 23.41 3.08 -9.14
C LYS A 326 22.35 3.15 -8.03
N GLU A 327 21.17 3.63 -8.35
CA GLU A 327 20.05 3.73 -7.39
C GLU A 327 19.63 2.34 -6.86
N LEU A 328 19.53 1.33 -7.72
CA LEU A 328 19.19 -0.02 -7.31
C LEU A 328 20.28 -0.64 -6.44
N LYS A 329 21.56 -0.45 -6.77
CA LYS A 329 22.68 -0.91 -5.94
C LYS A 329 22.63 -0.28 -4.55
N ASN A 330 22.41 1.05 -4.48
CA ASN A 330 22.26 1.76 -3.22
C ASN A 330 21.13 1.19 -2.37
N ASN A 331 19.97 0.97 -2.97
CA ASN A 331 18.81 0.39 -2.28
C ASN A 331 19.08 -1.05 -1.79
N ILE A 332 19.84 -1.82 -2.53
CA ILE A 332 20.25 -3.18 -2.13
C ILE A 332 21.20 -3.11 -0.93
N ASP A 333 22.18 -2.23 -0.93
CA ASP A 333 23.14 -2.09 0.18
C ASP A 333 22.46 -1.68 1.48
N LEU A 334 21.54 -0.71 1.41
CA LEU A 334 20.75 -0.28 2.56
C LEU A 334 19.85 -1.39 3.11
N LEU A 335 19.19 -2.15 2.23
CA LEU A 335 18.35 -3.26 2.64
C LEU A 335 19.17 -4.42 3.24
N LEU A 336 20.36 -4.69 2.71
CA LEU A 336 21.29 -5.66 3.30
C LEU A 336 21.73 -5.22 4.70
N ALA A 337 22.08 -3.95 4.88
CA ALA A 337 22.44 -3.41 6.18
C ALA A 337 21.28 -3.57 7.19
N GLU A 338 20.05 -3.22 6.80
CA GLU A 338 18.86 -3.43 7.64
C GLU A 338 18.66 -4.90 8.03
N LEU A 339 18.81 -5.81 7.07
CA LEU A 339 18.66 -7.25 7.30
C LEU A 339 19.75 -7.81 8.22
N TYR A 340 20.99 -7.33 8.13
CA TYR A 340 22.07 -7.73 9.03
C TYR A 340 21.83 -7.27 10.47
N VAL A 341 21.22 -6.10 10.66
CA VAL A 341 20.75 -5.67 11.99
C VAL A 341 19.68 -6.63 12.52
N LYS A 342 18.66 -6.94 11.71
CA LYS A 342 17.57 -7.85 12.10
C LYS A 342 18.04 -9.26 12.41
N THR A 343 19.07 -9.75 11.71
CA THR A 343 19.65 -11.09 11.91
C THR A 343 20.80 -11.09 12.93
N ASN A 344 21.10 -9.96 13.56
CA ASN A 344 22.20 -9.76 14.52
C ASN A 344 23.59 -10.09 13.95
N ASP A 345 23.78 -9.88 12.65
CA ASP A 345 25.04 -10.07 11.94
C ASP A 345 25.81 -8.74 11.91
N ARG A 346 26.47 -8.41 13.01
CA ARG A 346 27.13 -7.13 13.21
C ARG A 346 28.35 -6.91 12.32
N GLU A 347 29.04 -7.98 11.95
CA GLU A 347 30.24 -7.91 11.11
C GLU A 347 29.87 -7.44 9.70
N HIS A 348 29.00 -8.18 9.01
CA HIS A 348 28.55 -7.81 7.67
C HIS A 348 27.76 -6.49 7.65
N TYR A 349 27.02 -6.18 8.72
CA TYR A 349 26.40 -4.85 8.85
C TYR A 349 27.44 -3.74 8.81
N THR A 350 28.50 -3.87 9.63
CA THR A 350 29.53 -2.83 9.76
C THR A 350 30.27 -2.62 8.44
N GLU A 351 30.61 -3.70 7.74
CA GLU A 351 31.23 -3.64 6.41
C GLU A 351 30.32 -2.96 5.39
N THR A 352 29.08 -3.46 5.24
CA THR A 352 28.12 -2.97 4.24
C THR A 352 27.78 -1.51 4.45
N ILE A 353 27.50 -1.08 5.70
CA ILE A 353 27.09 0.30 5.96
C ILE A 353 28.28 1.29 5.83
N ASN A 354 29.50 0.86 6.17
CA ASN A 354 30.67 1.70 5.98
C ASN A 354 30.98 1.87 4.49
N GLU A 355 30.94 0.81 3.69
CA GLU A 355 31.07 0.88 2.24
C GLU A 355 30.02 1.80 1.61
N ALA A 356 28.75 1.69 2.06
CA ALA A 356 27.68 2.56 1.60
C ALA A 356 27.96 4.05 1.92
N ILE A 357 28.48 4.34 3.12
CA ILE A 357 28.85 5.72 3.50
C ILE A 357 30.03 6.24 2.65
N GLU A 358 31.06 5.42 2.45
CA GLU A 358 32.24 5.78 1.62
C GLU A 358 31.83 6.04 0.16
N ASN A 359 30.86 5.28 -0.35
CA ASN A 359 30.30 5.48 -1.68
C ASN A 359 29.23 6.59 -1.77
N HIS A 360 29.05 7.36 -0.71
CA HIS A 360 28.04 8.43 -0.61
C HIS A 360 26.64 7.97 -0.96
N VAL A 361 26.25 6.78 -0.50
CA VAL A 361 24.86 6.27 -0.66
C VAL A 361 23.95 7.14 0.20
N PRO A 362 22.93 7.77 -0.40
CA PRO A 362 21.99 8.59 0.35
C PRO A 362 21.36 7.80 1.51
N THR A 363 21.21 8.44 2.66
CA THR A 363 20.66 7.87 3.90
C THR A 363 21.51 6.80 4.61
N ALA A 364 22.66 6.38 4.05
CA ALA A 364 23.50 5.38 4.71
C ALA A 364 23.99 5.83 6.09
N ALA A 365 24.44 7.08 6.18
CA ALA A 365 24.86 7.68 7.45
C ALA A 365 23.68 7.78 8.43
N TYR A 366 22.47 8.07 7.98
CA TYR A 366 21.24 8.03 8.79
C TYR A 366 20.99 6.65 9.35
N HIS A 367 21.02 5.60 8.53
CA HIS A 367 20.82 4.21 8.99
C HIS A 367 21.87 3.81 10.03
N LYS A 368 23.12 4.22 9.84
CA LYS A 368 24.18 3.96 10.82
C LYS A 368 23.94 4.70 12.14
N ALA A 369 23.51 5.95 12.07
CA ALA A 369 23.14 6.72 13.25
C ALA A 369 22.00 6.05 14.03
N MET A 370 20.95 5.59 13.32
CA MET A 370 19.82 4.90 13.93
C MET A 370 20.22 3.61 14.64
N SER A 371 21.24 2.89 14.16
CA SER A 371 21.75 1.70 14.86
C SER A 371 22.33 2.04 16.24
N TYR A 372 23.06 3.15 16.34
CA TYR A 372 23.57 3.62 17.64
C TYR A 372 22.46 4.09 18.58
N LEU A 373 21.41 4.71 18.06
CA LEU A 373 20.26 5.14 18.84
C LEU A 373 19.45 3.94 19.34
N THR A 374 19.30 2.88 18.53
CA THR A 374 18.60 1.64 18.93
C THR A 374 19.36 0.89 20.02
N GLU A 375 20.68 0.81 19.93
CA GLU A 375 21.52 0.23 21.00
C GLU A 375 21.36 0.98 22.33
N PHE A 376 21.23 2.31 22.29
CA PHE A 376 20.96 3.11 23.50
C PHE A 376 19.59 2.82 24.12
N LEU A 377 18.54 2.74 23.30
CA LEU A 377 17.18 2.47 23.77
C LEU A 377 17.02 1.07 24.40
N ILE A 378 17.83 0.11 23.96
CA ILE A 378 17.83 -1.26 24.54
C ILE A 378 18.66 -1.31 25.83
N ALA A 379 19.75 -0.55 25.92
CA ALA A 379 20.67 -0.56 27.05
C ALA A 379 20.12 0.20 28.27
N GLU A 380 19.40 1.30 28.04
CA GLU A 380 18.76 2.08 29.12
C GLU A 380 17.38 2.57 28.63
N PRO A 381 16.27 2.06 29.22
CA PRO A 381 14.96 2.65 28.97
C PRO A 381 15.01 4.12 29.45
N TYR A 382 14.85 5.02 28.50
CA TYR A 382 14.96 6.46 28.69
C TYR A 382 14.01 6.94 29.80
N GLN A 383 14.53 7.12 31.00
CA GLN A 383 13.90 7.93 32.04
C GLN A 383 14.28 9.37 31.73
N VAL A 384 13.31 10.19 31.34
CA VAL A 384 13.50 11.64 31.26
C VAL A 384 13.97 12.10 32.65
N PRO A 385 15.24 12.49 32.82
CA PRO A 385 15.66 13.01 34.11
C PRO A 385 14.89 14.29 34.39
N GLU A 386 14.39 14.46 35.63
CA GLU A 386 13.99 15.80 36.10
C GLU A 386 15.24 16.71 35.95
N MET A 387 15.25 17.54 34.89
CA MET A 387 16.43 18.29 34.47
C MET A 387 16.80 19.35 35.55
N LYS A 388 17.81 19.10 36.29
CA LYS A 388 18.57 20.14 37.04
C LYS A 388 20.00 20.34 36.53
N THR A 389 20.53 19.41 35.72
CA THR A 389 21.84 19.52 35.06
C THR A 389 21.74 18.87 33.67
N THR A 390 22.36 19.47 32.63
CA THR A 390 22.46 18.84 31.31
C THR A 390 23.30 17.57 31.45
N PRO A 391 22.75 16.37 31.18
CA PRO A 391 23.53 15.14 31.26
C PRO A 391 24.62 15.15 30.20
N GLU A 392 25.78 14.57 30.52
CA GLU A 392 26.85 14.36 29.53
C GLU A 392 26.32 13.43 28.42
N MET A 393 26.53 13.81 27.16
CA MET A 393 26.04 13.01 26.03
C MET A 393 26.79 11.67 25.98
N PRO A 394 26.09 10.53 26.02
CA PRO A 394 26.70 9.20 25.92
C PRO A 394 27.44 9.01 24.59
N ASP A 395 28.47 8.16 24.57
CA ASP A 395 29.33 8.00 23.37
C ASP A 395 28.59 7.46 22.14
N ASN A 396 27.63 6.56 22.32
CA ASN A 396 26.76 6.10 21.24
C ASN A 396 25.89 7.23 20.67
N ILE A 397 25.40 8.14 21.50
CA ILE A 397 24.66 9.33 21.05
C ILE A 397 25.60 10.29 20.32
N LYS A 398 26.84 10.51 20.82
CA LYS A 398 27.87 11.30 20.09
C LYS A 398 28.12 10.72 18.68
N MET A 399 28.23 9.38 18.58
CA MET A 399 28.39 8.71 17.30
C MET A 399 27.16 8.89 16.40
N ALA A 400 25.95 8.77 16.94
CA ALA A 400 24.73 9.04 16.19
C ALA A 400 24.68 10.49 15.66
N VAL A 401 24.97 11.46 16.52
CA VAL A 401 25.05 12.89 16.12
C VAL A 401 26.08 13.10 15.00
N LYS A 402 27.27 12.47 15.08
CA LYS A 402 28.28 12.53 14.01
C LYS A 402 27.70 12.10 12.65
N TYR A 403 27.07 10.93 12.58
CA TYR A 403 26.54 10.40 11.33
C TYR A 403 25.29 11.15 10.84
N LEU A 404 24.41 11.58 11.75
CA LEU A 404 23.28 12.45 11.40
C LEU A 404 23.75 13.79 10.83
N THR A 405 24.82 14.36 11.40
CA THR A 405 25.42 15.62 10.89
C THR A 405 25.96 15.44 9.48
N MET A 406 26.62 14.31 9.19
CA MET A 406 27.08 14.02 7.82
C MET A 406 25.90 13.97 6.84
N GLU A 407 24.80 13.32 7.22
CA GLU A 407 23.62 13.20 6.35
C GLU A 407 22.84 14.53 6.24
N SER A 408 22.89 15.39 7.28
CA SER A 408 22.23 16.69 7.27
C SER A 408 22.81 17.66 6.23
N GLU A 409 24.06 17.45 5.80
CA GLU A 409 24.70 18.23 4.73
C GLU A 409 23.97 18.03 3.38
N ASN A 410 23.27 16.92 3.21
CA ASN A 410 22.40 16.62 2.06
C ASN A 410 20.97 17.12 2.24
N ASN A 411 20.67 17.93 3.24
CA ASN A 411 19.33 18.38 3.61
C ASN A 411 18.34 17.22 3.84
N HIS A 412 18.81 16.09 4.37
CA HIS A 412 17.98 14.95 4.66
C HIS A 412 17.06 15.26 5.85
N ARG A 413 15.76 15.40 5.58
CA ARG A 413 14.74 15.87 6.55
C ARG A 413 14.77 15.09 7.86
N ASP A 414 14.78 13.74 7.79
CA ASP A 414 14.68 12.91 9.00
C ASP A 414 15.96 12.98 9.84
N SER A 415 17.14 13.17 9.21
CA SER A 415 18.39 13.41 9.94
C SER A 415 18.38 14.76 10.64
N LEU A 416 17.85 15.80 10.00
CA LEU A 416 17.69 17.11 10.60
C LEU A 416 16.74 17.08 11.79
N GLN A 417 15.61 16.36 11.65
CA GLN A 417 14.64 16.19 12.74
C GLN A 417 15.25 15.43 13.92
N GLN A 418 15.91 14.30 13.69
CA GLN A 418 16.56 13.51 14.73
C GLN A 418 17.68 14.28 15.43
N LEU A 419 18.47 15.07 14.68
CA LEU A 419 19.48 15.96 15.27
C LEU A 419 18.83 16.99 16.19
N PHE A 420 17.75 17.63 15.76
CA PHE A 420 17.03 18.57 16.60
C PHE A 420 16.56 17.90 17.89
N ASP A 421 15.94 16.74 17.80
CA ASP A 421 15.39 16.01 18.98
C ASP A 421 16.50 15.59 19.96
N ILE A 422 17.66 15.16 19.45
CA ILE A 422 18.80 14.80 20.30
C ILE A 422 19.43 16.05 20.92
N LEU A 423 19.80 17.06 20.11
CA LEU A 423 20.49 18.25 20.58
C LEU A 423 19.62 19.11 21.50
N HIS A 424 18.31 19.04 21.34
CA HIS A 424 17.35 19.64 22.26
C HIS A 424 17.52 19.12 23.69
N ASN A 425 17.84 17.83 23.86
CA ASN A 425 17.99 17.19 25.15
C ASN A 425 19.43 17.25 25.71
N PHE A 426 20.47 17.35 24.85
CA PHE A 426 21.88 17.36 25.23
C PHE A 426 22.51 18.71 24.85
N ARG A 427 22.26 19.73 25.64
CA ARG A 427 22.65 21.12 25.35
C ARG A 427 23.99 21.49 25.95
N SER A 428 24.82 22.17 25.15
CA SER A 428 26.09 22.82 25.49
C SER A 428 26.30 24.01 24.59
N GLN A 429 27.27 24.85 24.86
CA GLN A 429 27.55 25.98 23.98
C GLN A 429 27.89 25.56 22.52
N GLU A 430 28.53 24.40 22.34
CA GLU A 430 28.84 23.86 21.02
C GLU A 430 27.60 23.28 20.33
N THR A 431 26.79 22.52 21.06
CA THR A 431 25.57 21.93 20.51
C THR A 431 24.47 22.96 20.25
N ASP A 432 24.44 24.08 20.99
CA ASP A 432 23.46 25.16 20.79
C ASP A 432 23.66 25.84 19.41
N ALA A 433 24.89 26.11 19.02
CA ALA A 433 25.19 26.68 17.68
C ALA A 433 24.81 25.72 16.56
N LEU A 434 25.07 24.41 16.73
CA LEU A 434 24.67 23.37 15.79
C LEU A 434 23.15 23.24 15.73
N LEU A 435 22.47 23.25 16.87
CA LEU A 435 21.00 23.16 16.96
C LEU A 435 20.32 24.29 16.17
N PHE A 436 20.81 25.52 16.30
CA PHE A 436 20.27 26.65 15.54
C PHE A 436 20.49 26.48 14.03
N LYS A 437 21.70 26.06 13.59
CA LYS A 437 22.01 25.77 12.18
C LYS A 437 21.06 24.69 11.62
N ILE A 438 20.89 23.59 12.35
CA ILE A 438 20.00 22.49 11.96
C ILE A 438 18.54 22.97 11.86
N SER A 439 18.09 23.83 12.78
CA SER A 439 16.74 24.42 12.74
C SER A 439 16.52 25.26 11.48
N GLN A 440 17.54 25.99 11.01
CA GLN A 440 17.48 26.74 9.76
C GLN A 440 17.37 25.82 8.54
N GLN A 441 18.22 24.79 8.47
CA GLN A 441 18.18 23.79 7.39
C GLN A 441 16.83 23.02 7.39
N LEU A 442 16.33 22.65 8.57
CA LEU A 442 15.02 21.98 8.69
C LEU A 442 13.90 22.86 8.16
N ASN A 443 13.95 24.16 8.40
CA ASN A 443 12.95 25.09 7.88
C ASN A 443 12.98 25.27 6.35
N GLU A 444 14.11 24.96 5.70
CA GLU A 444 14.20 24.96 4.23
C GLU A 444 13.53 23.72 3.60
N VAL A 445 13.57 22.57 4.29
CA VAL A 445 13.07 21.29 3.78
C VAL A 445 11.67 20.91 4.34
N ASP A 446 11.37 21.36 5.54
CA ASP A 446 10.09 21.18 6.22
C ASP A 446 9.76 22.45 7.00
N HIS A 447 8.96 23.33 6.38
CA HIS A 447 8.66 24.65 6.93
C HIS A 447 8.08 24.59 8.34
N PHE A 448 7.16 23.69 8.62
CA PHE A 448 6.48 23.66 9.92
C PHE A 448 7.36 23.04 11.03
N ALA A 449 8.06 21.95 10.72
CA ALA A 449 9.03 21.37 11.66
C ALA A 449 10.17 22.35 11.94
N GLY A 450 10.69 23.02 10.92
CA GLY A 450 11.74 24.03 11.04
C GLY A 450 11.28 25.30 11.76
N ALA A 451 10.06 25.78 11.49
CA ALA A 451 9.49 26.90 12.22
C ALA A 451 9.33 26.61 13.72
N TYR A 452 8.95 25.38 14.07
CA TYR A 452 8.92 24.93 15.47
C TYR A 452 10.34 24.96 16.09
N ALA A 453 11.31 24.39 15.40
CA ALA A 453 12.71 24.35 15.87
C ALA A 453 13.31 25.75 16.02
N LEU A 454 13.08 26.63 15.04
CA LEU A 454 13.54 28.03 15.10
C LEU A 454 12.82 28.81 16.21
N GLY A 455 11.53 28.61 16.36
CA GLY A 455 10.75 29.19 17.45
C GLY A 455 11.31 28.81 18.83
N PHE A 456 11.70 27.55 18.98
CA PHE A 456 12.37 27.05 20.19
C PHE A 456 13.74 27.73 20.40
N CYS A 457 14.57 27.84 19.35
CA CYS A 457 15.88 28.51 19.43
C CYS A 457 15.74 29.99 19.77
N HIS A 458 14.87 30.73 19.09
CA HIS A 458 14.63 32.15 19.36
C HIS A 458 14.01 32.39 20.73
N GLY A 459 13.03 31.59 21.13
CA GLY A 459 12.35 31.74 22.43
C GLY A 459 13.27 31.50 23.62
N ASN A 460 14.31 30.69 23.47
CA ASN A 460 15.22 30.30 24.53
C ASN A 460 16.62 30.90 24.41
N GLY A 461 16.92 31.62 23.29
CA GLY A 461 18.25 32.19 23.05
C GLY A 461 19.31 31.15 22.78
N ILE A 462 18.97 30.11 21.97
CA ILE A 462 19.83 28.95 21.68
C ILE A 462 20.53 29.15 20.34
N GLY A 463 21.85 29.27 20.36
CA GLY A 463 22.66 29.55 19.15
C GLY A 463 22.33 30.88 18.47
N THR A 464 21.41 31.65 19.02
CA THR A 464 20.96 32.96 18.53
C THR A 464 20.54 33.82 19.73
N PRO A 465 20.58 35.16 19.63
CA PRO A 465 20.02 36.03 20.67
C PRO A 465 18.54 35.73 20.91
N LYS A 466 18.14 35.76 22.17
CA LYS A 466 16.75 35.52 22.56
C LYS A 466 15.80 36.54 21.90
N ASN A 467 14.81 36.07 21.17
CA ASN A 467 13.80 36.87 20.47
C ASN A 467 12.43 36.22 20.59
N ILE A 468 11.68 36.65 21.60
CA ILE A 468 10.36 36.08 21.90
C ILE A 468 9.33 36.43 20.82
N GLU A 469 9.41 37.65 20.23
CA GLU A 469 8.47 38.06 19.18
C GLU A 469 8.60 37.21 17.93
N GLU A 470 9.82 36.88 17.50
CA GLU A 470 10.05 36.00 16.37
C GLU A 470 9.58 34.56 16.67
N ALA A 471 9.83 34.06 17.88
CA ALA A 471 9.32 32.76 18.30
C ALA A 471 7.78 32.69 18.25
N GLN A 472 7.09 33.72 18.75
CA GLN A 472 5.63 33.82 18.72
C GLN A 472 5.08 33.86 17.29
N LYS A 473 5.73 34.63 16.41
CA LYS A 473 5.36 34.72 15.00
C LYS A 473 5.43 33.34 14.31
N LEU A 474 6.55 32.63 14.51
CA LEU A 474 6.76 31.29 13.96
C LEU A 474 5.70 30.28 14.48
N TYR A 475 5.44 30.28 15.79
CA TYR A 475 4.44 29.42 16.38
C TYR A 475 3.01 29.75 15.94
N THR A 476 2.70 31.03 15.76
CA THR A 476 1.40 31.46 15.25
C THR A 476 1.19 31.01 13.81
N ASP A 477 2.24 31.09 12.98
CA ASP A 477 2.21 30.60 11.60
C ASP A 477 1.92 29.11 11.54
N ILE A 478 2.59 28.27 12.36
CA ILE A 478 2.32 26.84 12.45
C ILE A 478 0.85 26.57 12.83
N ILE A 479 0.36 27.23 13.88
CA ILE A 479 -1.01 27.00 14.37
C ILE A 479 -2.06 27.38 13.33
N GLN A 480 -1.79 28.38 12.51
CA GLN A 480 -2.73 28.86 11.50
C GLN A 480 -2.66 28.07 10.19
N ASN A 481 -1.47 27.61 9.78
CA ASN A 481 -1.21 27.19 8.40
C ASN A 481 -0.71 25.75 8.26
N ASP A 482 -0.24 25.06 9.33
CA ASP A 482 0.18 23.66 9.23
C ASP A 482 -1.01 22.79 8.77
N PRO A 483 -0.88 22.01 7.68
CA PRO A 483 -1.92 21.08 7.24
C PRO A 483 -2.21 19.98 8.29
N ASN A 484 -1.27 19.68 9.17
CA ASN A 484 -1.44 18.70 10.24
C ASN A 484 -2.21 19.33 11.42
N LYS A 485 -3.50 18.99 11.54
CA LYS A 485 -4.39 19.48 12.60
C LYS A 485 -3.89 19.14 14.00
N ASP A 486 -3.36 17.94 14.19
CA ASP A 486 -2.88 17.46 15.50
C ASP A 486 -1.66 18.27 15.97
N SER A 487 -0.75 18.62 15.06
CA SER A 487 0.39 19.51 15.35
C SER A 487 -0.09 20.89 15.80
N ARG A 488 -1.04 21.49 15.10
CA ARG A 488 -1.62 22.80 15.46
C ARG A 488 -2.23 22.80 16.85
N ILE A 489 -3.07 21.80 17.13
CA ILE A 489 -3.77 21.65 18.41
C ILE A 489 -2.79 21.43 19.56
N THR A 490 -1.80 20.54 19.34
CA THR A 490 -0.80 20.21 20.36
C THR A 490 0.06 21.42 20.68
N LEU A 491 0.55 22.13 19.68
CA LEU A 491 1.36 23.32 19.86
C LEU A 491 0.58 24.45 20.56
N ALA A 492 -0.63 24.77 20.09
CA ALA A 492 -1.47 25.81 20.70
C ALA A 492 -1.78 25.51 22.16
N SER A 493 -2.14 24.25 22.47
CA SER A 493 -2.42 23.81 23.85
C SER A 493 -1.20 23.89 24.74
N SER A 494 -0.03 23.50 24.21
CA SER A 494 1.24 23.53 24.98
C SER A 494 1.70 24.95 25.25
N LEU A 495 1.60 25.85 24.27
CA LEU A 495 1.93 27.27 24.44
C LEU A 495 0.98 27.98 25.40
N ALA A 496 -0.34 27.75 25.26
CA ALA A 496 -1.31 28.28 26.20
C ALA A 496 -1.00 27.87 27.65
N TYR A 497 -0.73 26.57 27.86
CA TYR A 497 -0.35 26.05 29.17
C TYR A 497 0.95 26.69 29.69
N HIS A 498 1.98 26.75 28.81
CA HIS A 498 3.28 27.34 29.15
C HIS A 498 3.14 28.81 29.61
N TYR A 499 2.46 29.64 28.80
CA TYR A 499 2.29 31.07 29.12
C TYR A 499 1.45 31.31 30.38
N TYR A 500 0.48 30.44 30.68
CA TYR A 500 -0.28 30.55 31.91
C TYR A 500 0.52 30.15 33.16
N THR A 501 1.43 29.15 33.04
CA THR A 501 2.09 28.55 34.20
C THR A 501 3.55 28.94 34.35
N GLY A 502 4.21 29.30 33.26
CA GLY A 502 5.66 29.34 33.16
C GLY A 502 6.32 27.95 33.17
N GLU A 503 5.51 26.86 33.11
CA GLU A 503 6.02 25.47 33.09
C GLU A 503 6.14 25.00 31.66
N GLY A 504 7.25 24.36 31.30
CA GLY A 504 7.51 23.78 29.97
C GLY A 504 8.80 24.29 29.36
N ASN A 505 9.26 23.63 28.32
CA ASN A 505 10.56 23.87 27.68
C ASN A 505 10.49 24.65 26.36
N ILE A 506 9.30 25.13 25.98
CA ILE A 506 9.09 25.75 24.64
C ILE A 506 9.70 27.15 24.59
N ILE A 507 9.55 27.93 25.66
CA ILE A 507 10.13 29.28 25.80
C ILE A 507 10.59 29.45 27.25
N SER A 508 11.80 30.00 27.48
CA SER A 508 12.31 30.16 28.84
C SER A 508 11.64 31.33 29.57
N ASP A 509 11.19 31.08 30.81
CA ASP A 509 10.80 32.03 31.86
C ASP A 509 9.82 33.17 31.48
N ASN A 510 8.77 32.86 30.71
CA ASN A 510 7.79 33.85 30.36
C ASN A 510 6.35 33.41 30.70
N LYS A 511 5.94 33.75 31.90
CA LYS A 511 4.53 33.73 32.27
C LYS A 511 3.87 34.99 31.77
N ASP A 512 2.92 34.85 30.84
CA ASP A 512 2.14 35.99 30.29
C ASP A 512 0.70 35.55 30.04
N LEU A 513 -0.21 36.04 30.88
CA LEU A 513 -1.63 35.69 30.78
C LEU A 513 -2.26 36.08 29.44
N LYS A 514 -1.84 37.21 28.83
CA LYS A 514 -2.37 37.65 27.54
C LYS A 514 -1.96 36.74 26.40
N LEU A 515 -0.72 36.24 26.46
CA LEU A 515 -0.25 35.25 25.49
C LEU A 515 -0.91 33.88 25.72
N GLY A 516 -1.13 33.50 26.97
CA GLY A 516 -1.94 32.34 27.33
C GLY A 516 -3.34 32.42 26.72
N ASP A 517 -3.99 33.59 26.83
CA ASP A 517 -5.31 33.88 26.23
C ASP A 517 -5.25 33.80 24.69
N LEU A 518 -4.24 34.41 24.05
CA LEU A 518 -4.05 34.34 22.59
C LEU A 518 -3.94 32.93 22.07
N PHE A 519 -3.09 32.11 22.67
CA PHE A 519 -2.90 30.72 22.24
C PHE A 519 -4.10 29.82 22.57
N SER A 520 -4.87 30.16 23.60
CA SER A 520 -6.15 29.52 23.92
C SER A 520 -7.22 29.85 22.87
N GLU A 521 -7.27 31.08 22.38
CA GLU A 521 -8.16 31.47 21.26
C GLU A 521 -7.73 30.80 19.94
N LEU A 522 -6.42 30.73 19.65
CA LEU A 522 -5.91 30.03 18.48
C LEU A 522 -6.19 28.54 18.54
N LEU A 523 -6.14 27.93 19.71
CA LEU A 523 -6.52 26.53 19.94
C LEU A 523 -7.96 26.27 19.52
N LEU A 524 -8.91 27.13 19.90
CA LEU A 524 -10.32 27.04 19.51
C LEU A 524 -10.52 27.20 18.00
N LYS A 525 -9.67 27.99 17.33
CA LYS A 525 -9.75 28.25 15.88
C LYS A 525 -9.06 27.17 15.05
N SER A 526 -8.19 26.35 15.65
CA SER A 526 -7.38 25.36 14.92
C SER A 526 -8.20 24.19 14.36
N ASP A 527 -9.27 23.80 15.06
CA ASP A 527 -10.23 22.79 14.61
C ASP A 527 -11.52 22.91 15.43
N GLU A 528 -12.69 22.76 14.78
CA GLU A 528 -13.99 22.95 15.46
C GLU A 528 -14.29 21.89 16.53
N GLN A 529 -13.87 20.62 16.32
CA GLN A 529 -14.17 19.53 17.26
C GLN A 529 -13.02 19.23 18.21
N GLN A 530 -11.82 19.02 17.67
CA GLN A 530 -10.67 18.60 18.50
C GLN A 530 -10.02 19.78 19.22
N GLY A 531 -10.06 20.98 18.62
CA GLY A 531 -9.64 22.21 19.27
C GLY A 531 -10.50 22.51 20.49
N GLU A 532 -11.81 22.37 20.38
CA GLU A 532 -12.76 22.49 21.51
C GLU A 532 -12.48 21.48 22.62
N LEU A 533 -12.25 20.20 22.26
CA LEU A 533 -11.94 19.15 23.22
C LEU A 533 -10.63 19.42 23.95
N SER A 534 -9.61 19.88 23.24
CA SER A 534 -8.30 20.20 23.81
C SER A 534 -8.35 21.44 24.70
N TYR A 535 -9.15 22.44 24.31
CA TYR A 535 -9.45 23.60 25.13
C TYR A 535 -10.16 23.21 26.44
N TYR A 536 -11.15 22.33 26.36
CA TYR A 536 -11.82 21.75 27.52
C TYR A 536 -10.85 21.02 28.45
N ARG A 537 -9.93 20.19 27.87
CA ARG A 537 -8.90 19.48 28.65
C ARG A 537 -7.96 20.46 29.35
N LEU A 538 -7.53 21.53 28.68
CA LEU A 538 -6.70 22.57 29.25
C LEU A 538 -7.40 23.23 30.45
N TRP A 539 -8.63 23.68 30.26
CA TRP A 539 -9.42 24.31 31.31
C TRP A 539 -9.66 23.39 32.50
N ARG A 540 -10.06 22.14 32.26
CA ARG A 540 -10.24 21.11 33.29
C ARG A 540 -8.95 20.82 34.06
N LYS A 541 -7.78 20.90 33.42
CA LYS A 541 -6.48 20.76 34.06
C LYS A 541 -6.26 21.88 35.09
N PHE A 542 -6.58 23.12 34.76
CA PHE A 542 -6.45 24.23 35.68
C PHE A 542 -7.45 24.15 36.86
N ILE A 543 -8.67 23.75 36.60
CA ILE A 543 -9.67 23.56 37.68
C ILE A 543 -9.18 22.48 38.66
N ARG A 544 -8.63 21.36 38.16
CA ARG A 544 -8.08 20.31 39.05
C ARG A 544 -6.85 20.80 39.81
N LYS A 545 -5.94 21.54 39.17
CA LYS A 545 -4.76 22.11 39.79
C LYS A 545 -5.16 23.08 40.90
N HIS A 546 -6.17 23.94 40.67
CA HIS A 546 -6.71 24.85 41.65
C HIS A 546 -7.30 24.14 42.88
N SER A 547 -8.07 23.07 42.67
CA SER A 547 -8.71 22.33 43.77
C SER A 547 -7.72 21.64 44.74
N SER A 548 -6.49 21.38 44.26
CA SER A 548 -5.43 20.73 45.03
C SER A 548 -4.29 21.67 45.45
N ALA A 549 -4.29 22.92 44.98
CA ALA A 549 -3.19 23.86 45.21
C ALA A 549 -3.23 24.55 46.60
N PRO A 550 -2.06 24.94 47.13
CA PRO A 550 -1.96 25.75 48.32
C PRO A 550 -2.71 27.10 48.16
N VAL A 551 -3.27 27.64 49.26
CA VAL A 551 -4.06 28.89 49.25
C VAL A 551 -3.33 30.05 48.57
N LYS A 552 -2.00 30.11 48.63
CA LYS A 552 -1.20 31.16 47.99
C LYS A 552 -1.28 31.14 46.46
N GLU A 553 -1.38 29.97 45.84
CA GLU A 553 -1.43 29.76 44.39
C GLU A 553 -2.86 29.82 43.85
N GLN A 554 -3.84 29.56 44.70
CA GLN A 554 -5.27 29.55 44.27
C GLN A 554 -5.74 30.81 43.60
N LYS A 555 -5.30 32.00 44.05
CA LYS A 555 -5.69 33.28 43.48
C LYS A 555 -5.20 33.45 42.05
N GLU A 556 -4.04 32.97 41.74
CA GLU A 556 -3.45 33.05 40.40
C GLU A 556 -4.09 32.03 39.45
N LEU A 557 -4.26 30.79 39.89
CA LEU A 557 -4.97 29.75 39.13
C LEU A 557 -6.41 30.18 38.83
N LEU A 558 -7.02 30.93 39.73
CA LEU A 558 -8.34 31.52 39.56
C LEU A 558 -8.38 32.52 38.41
N SER A 559 -7.38 33.39 38.32
CA SER A 559 -7.29 34.38 37.25
C SER A 559 -7.19 33.69 35.89
N ILE A 560 -6.47 32.58 35.78
CA ILE A 560 -6.37 31.77 34.57
C ILE A 560 -7.73 31.11 34.22
N ILE A 561 -8.40 30.55 35.23
CA ILE A 561 -9.73 29.94 35.04
C ILE A 561 -10.75 30.96 34.57
N ASP A 562 -10.74 32.18 35.14
CA ASP A 562 -11.63 33.30 34.73
C ASP A 562 -11.30 33.77 33.30
N SER A 563 -10.01 33.88 32.90
CA SER A 563 -9.62 34.19 31.53
C SER A 563 -10.13 33.15 30.53
N LEU A 564 -9.92 31.87 30.82
CA LEU A 564 -10.44 30.79 29.97
C LEU A 564 -11.97 30.82 29.85
N ALA A 565 -12.67 31.13 30.95
CA ALA A 565 -14.12 31.29 30.91
C ALA A 565 -14.58 32.47 30.02
N LEU A 566 -13.89 33.61 30.09
CA LEU A 566 -14.18 34.80 29.24
C LEU A 566 -13.89 34.53 27.76
N ILE A 567 -12.84 33.73 27.45
CA ILE A 567 -12.59 33.31 26.07
C ILE A 567 -13.72 32.42 25.57
N ALA A 568 -14.17 31.45 26.38
CA ALA A 568 -15.29 30.57 25.99
C ALA A 568 -16.58 31.35 25.74
N GLU A 569 -16.85 32.42 26.53
CA GLU A 569 -18.02 33.28 26.33
C GLU A 569 -18.02 34.04 24.98
N LYS A 570 -16.84 34.30 24.39
CA LYS A 570 -16.70 34.90 23.05
C LYS A 570 -17.11 33.94 21.91
N TYR A 571 -17.24 32.67 22.19
CA TYR A 571 -17.54 31.62 21.20
C TYR A 571 -18.84 30.88 21.58
N PRO A 572 -20.03 31.49 21.38
CA PRO A 572 -21.32 30.92 21.81
C PRO A 572 -21.60 29.52 21.24
N ALA A 573 -21.17 29.24 20.00
CA ALA A 573 -21.31 27.92 19.38
C ALA A 573 -20.53 26.85 20.14
N VAL A 574 -19.35 27.21 20.68
CA VAL A 574 -18.52 26.31 21.54
C VAL A 574 -19.25 26.05 22.85
N LEU A 575 -19.86 27.09 23.45
CA LEU A 575 -20.64 26.96 24.69
C LEU A 575 -21.93 26.16 24.50
N GLU A 576 -22.62 26.30 23.36
CA GLU A 576 -23.83 25.52 23.05
C GLU A 576 -23.57 24.09 22.76
N ARG A 577 -22.50 23.78 22.02
CA ARG A 577 -22.08 22.36 21.75
C ARG A 577 -21.49 21.67 22.98
N ASN A 578 -20.80 22.41 23.85
CA ASN A 578 -20.16 21.90 25.07
C ASN A 578 -20.80 22.50 26.34
N LEU A 579 -22.02 22.09 26.62
CA LEU A 579 -22.68 22.38 27.90
C LEU A 579 -21.81 22.00 29.12
N ASP A 580 -20.86 21.09 28.96
CA ASP A 580 -19.80 20.74 29.90
C ASP A 580 -18.89 21.92 30.27
N LEU A 581 -18.51 22.77 29.32
CA LEU A 581 -17.72 23.98 29.60
C LEU A 581 -18.47 24.94 30.49
N ARG A 582 -19.76 25.11 30.20
CA ARG A 582 -20.67 25.99 31.01
C ARG A 582 -20.85 25.40 32.42
N LEU A 583 -20.99 24.09 32.54
CA LEU A 583 -21.10 23.41 33.82
C LEU A 583 -19.80 23.51 34.64
N ASN A 584 -18.65 23.28 34.00
CA ASN A 584 -17.34 23.39 34.67
C ASN A 584 -17.04 24.85 35.09
N TYR A 585 -17.48 25.85 34.36
CA TYR A 585 -17.41 27.25 34.75
C TYR A 585 -18.28 27.54 36.00
N ILE A 586 -19.50 27.01 36.00
CA ILE A 586 -20.41 27.14 37.17
C ILE A 586 -19.77 26.40 38.39
N ILE A 587 -19.18 25.22 38.16
CA ILE A 587 -18.50 24.43 39.21
C ILE A 587 -17.24 25.14 39.72
N SER A 588 -16.44 25.77 38.85
CA SER A 588 -15.25 26.52 39.25
C SER A 588 -15.61 27.69 40.14
N LYS A 589 -16.64 28.45 39.79
CA LYS A 589 -17.18 29.55 40.66
C LYS A 589 -17.74 29.04 41.98
N LEU A 590 -18.26 27.79 42.03
CA LEU A 590 -18.73 27.15 43.25
C LEU A 590 -17.59 26.76 44.19
N LEU A 591 -16.47 26.32 43.65
CA LEU A 591 -15.28 25.89 44.44
C LEU A 591 -14.55 27.07 45.09
N ILE A 592 -14.79 28.32 44.57
CA ILE A 592 -14.07 29.54 44.93
C ILE A 592 -14.67 30.23 46.17
N ASP A 593 -15.99 30.11 46.41
CA ASP A 593 -16.65 30.73 47.58
C ASP A 593 -17.49 29.76 48.39
N PRO A 594 -16.83 28.95 49.25
CA PRO A 594 -17.52 27.98 50.11
C PRO A 594 -18.40 28.61 51.18
N LYS A 595 -18.28 29.94 51.41
CA LYS A 595 -19.02 30.60 52.50
C LYS A 595 -20.39 31.12 52.07
N ASN A 596 -20.74 31.08 50.82
CA ASN A 596 -21.99 31.61 50.31
C ASN A 596 -23.03 30.52 50.04
N SER A 597 -23.64 30.00 51.08
CA SER A 597 -24.64 28.94 51.04
C SER A 597 -25.87 29.25 50.17
N LYS A 598 -26.28 30.53 50.04
CA LYS A 598 -27.37 30.95 49.17
C LYS A 598 -27.06 30.75 47.69
N ASN A 599 -25.83 31.01 47.26
CA ASN A 599 -25.41 30.77 45.87
C ASN A 599 -25.32 29.29 45.55
N VAL A 600 -25.04 28.43 46.51
CA VAL A 600 -25.02 26.99 46.33
C VAL A 600 -26.43 26.42 46.05
N THR A 601 -27.46 26.96 46.77
CA THR A 601 -28.85 26.50 46.57
C THR A 601 -29.41 26.87 45.21
N ILE A 602 -29.18 28.10 44.76
CA ILE A 602 -29.64 28.58 43.43
C ILE A 602 -28.96 27.75 42.30
N ARG A 603 -27.73 27.35 42.52
CA ARG A 603 -26.99 26.56 41.51
C ARG A 603 -27.35 25.07 41.53
N LYS A 604 -27.79 24.54 42.63
CA LYS A 604 -28.40 23.21 42.69
C LYS A 604 -29.63 23.16 41.78
N GLU A 605 -30.53 24.13 41.91
CA GLU A 605 -31.75 24.25 41.11
C GLU A 605 -31.40 24.36 39.61
N GLN A 606 -30.41 25.15 39.23
CA GLN A 606 -29.97 25.25 37.83
C GLN A 606 -29.39 23.91 37.31
N LEU A 607 -28.57 23.23 38.10
CA LEU A 607 -28.02 21.91 37.72
C LEU A 607 -29.12 20.86 37.61
N GLU A 608 -30.10 20.90 38.53
CA GLU A 608 -31.26 20.01 38.49
C GLU A 608 -32.15 20.30 37.29
N GLN A 609 -32.37 21.58 36.96
CA GLN A 609 -33.10 21.96 35.76
C GLN A 609 -32.41 21.46 34.49
N MET A 610 -31.12 21.66 34.34
CA MET A 610 -30.35 21.13 33.23
C MET A 610 -30.39 19.59 33.17
N ALA A 611 -30.30 18.92 34.29
CA ALA A 611 -30.32 17.46 34.36
C ALA A 611 -31.70 16.89 34.03
N LEU A 612 -32.77 17.44 34.58
CA LEU A 612 -34.11 16.86 34.52
C LEU A 612 -34.92 17.36 33.30
N GLU A 613 -34.84 18.66 32.96
CA GLU A 613 -35.60 19.24 31.87
C GLU A 613 -34.87 19.16 30.53
N GLN A 614 -33.55 19.41 30.52
CA GLN A 614 -32.72 19.41 29.29
C GLN A 614 -32.02 18.08 29.02
N ARG A 615 -32.14 17.09 29.91
CA ARG A 615 -31.43 15.79 29.80
C ARG A 615 -29.94 15.97 29.61
N HIS A 616 -29.36 17.01 30.21
CA HIS A 616 -27.94 17.32 30.04
C HIS A 616 -27.07 16.33 30.80
N LEU A 617 -26.50 15.36 30.06
CA LEU A 617 -25.74 14.23 30.61
C LEU A 617 -24.62 14.63 31.59
N PRO A 618 -23.76 15.63 31.32
CA PRO A 618 -22.75 16.06 32.28
C PRO A 618 -23.31 16.57 33.62
N SER A 619 -24.45 17.30 33.59
CA SER A 619 -25.13 17.74 34.83
C SER A 619 -25.67 16.55 35.61
N ILE A 620 -26.24 15.57 34.92
CA ILE A 620 -26.76 14.33 35.49
C ILE A 620 -25.62 13.57 36.20
N ILE A 621 -24.50 13.35 35.49
CA ILE A 621 -23.31 12.66 36.02
C ILE A 621 -22.71 13.42 37.19
N HIS A 622 -22.64 14.76 37.09
CA HIS A 622 -22.12 15.57 38.18
C HIS A 622 -22.98 15.43 39.45
N LEU A 623 -24.27 15.51 39.34
CA LEU A 623 -25.20 15.37 40.46
C LEU A 623 -25.12 13.95 41.08
N ALA A 624 -25.04 12.91 40.27
CA ALA A 624 -24.80 11.55 40.72
C ALA A 624 -23.50 11.44 41.53
N LYS A 625 -22.38 11.97 41.03
CA LYS A 625 -21.09 11.95 41.73
C LYS A 625 -21.10 12.76 43.04
N GLN A 626 -21.80 13.91 43.06
CA GLN A 626 -21.90 14.71 44.27
C GLN A 626 -22.81 14.01 45.32
N ALA A 627 -23.92 13.43 44.93
CA ALA A 627 -24.79 12.62 45.79
C ALA A 627 -24.03 11.42 46.39
N GLN A 628 -23.26 10.72 45.56
CA GLN A 628 -22.38 9.63 46.01
C GLN A 628 -21.39 10.08 47.08
N ALA A 629 -20.71 11.18 46.82
CA ALA A 629 -19.62 11.67 47.67
C ALA A 629 -20.11 12.48 48.91
N GLY A 630 -21.39 12.83 48.98
CA GLY A 630 -21.92 13.74 49.99
C GLY A 630 -21.29 15.13 49.91
N LYS A 631 -20.95 15.59 48.71
CA LYS A 631 -20.36 16.90 48.43
C LYS A 631 -21.42 17.87 47.91
N PRO A 632 -21.22 19.20 48.05
CA PRO A 632 -22.20 20.14 47.57
C PRO A 632 -22.72 19.81 46.17
N PRO A 633 -24.03 19.84 45.92
CA PRO A 633 -25.06 20.44 46.78
C PRO A 633 -25.56 19.55 47.92
N TYR A 634 -25.05 18.38 48.11
CA TYR A 634 -25.40 17.44 49.20
C TYR A 634 -24.49 17.66 50.41
N SER A 635 -25.03 17.46 51.63
CA SER A 635 -24.29 17.58 52.87
C SER A 635 -23.74 16.24 53.41
N LYS A 636 -24.21 15.15 52.85
CA LYS A 636 -23.84 13.73 53.15
C LYS A 636 -24.16 12.88 51.94
N PRO A 637 -23.59 11.69 51.84
CA PRO A 637 -23.92 10.74 50.80
C PRO A 637 -25.44 10.47 50.75
N ASP A 638 -26.06 10.62 49.57
CA ASP A 638 -27.46 10.38 49.33
C ASP A 638 -27.63 9.37 48.20
N ARG A 639 -27.89 8.14 48.60
CA ARG A 639 -28.02 7.03 47.65
C ARG A 639 -29.27 7.12 46.76
N ALA A 640 -30.35 7.71 47.27
CA ALA A 640 -31.59 7.81 46.52
C ALA A 640 -31.40 8.83 45.37
N GLU A 641 -30.76 9.95 45.66
CA GLU A 641 -30.43 10.95 44.62
C GLU A 641 -29.32 10.41 43.67
N GLU A 642 -28.29 9.71 44.21
CA GLU A 642 -27.31 9.03 43.35
C GLU A 642 -28.01 8.11 42.34
N GLU A 643 -28.85 7.23 42.82
CA GLU A 643 -29.58 6.25 42.02
C GLU A 643 -30.46 6.92 40.95
N LYS A 644 -31.22 7.93 41.34
CA LYS A 644 -32.04 8.73 40.40
C LYS A 644 -31.24 9.30 39.22
N TYR A 645 -30.08 9.90 39.51
CA TYR A 645 -29.24 10.45 38.44
C TYR A 645 -28.45 9.40 37.67
N LEU A 646 -28.07 8.27 38.27
CA LEU A 646 -27.49 7.15 37.56
C LEU A 646 -28.44 6.57 36.52
N GLN A 647 -29.73 6.35 36.89
CA GLN A 647 -30.76 5.86 35.97
C GLN A 647 -30.98 6.81 34.80
N LEU A 648 -30.96 8.13 35.06
CA LEU A 648 -31.06 9.15 34.01
C LEU A 648 -29.84 9.11 33.08
N ALA A 649 -28.62 9.00 33.63
CA ALA A 649 -27.39 8.94 32.84
C ALA A 649 -27.29 7.65 32.00
N ILE A 650 -27.74 6.53 32.54
CA ILE A 650 -27.83 5.26 31.80
C ILE A 650 -28.80 5.38 30.61
N ALA A 651 -29.95 6.03 30.80
CA ALA A 651 -30.90 6.28 29.74
C ALA A 651 -30.34 7.15 28.59
N GLU A 652 -29.37 8.02 28.91
CA GLU A 652 -28.64 8.86 27.95
C GLU A 652 -27.35 8.19 27.43
N GLY A 653 -27.11 6.91 27.73
CA GLY A 653 -26.00 6.12 27.19
C GLY A 653 -24.65 6.32 27.89
N ASP A 654 -24.63 6.75 29.17
CA ASP A 654 -23.35 6.96 29.88
C ASP A 654 -22.78 5.65 30.44
N GLY A 655 -21.59 5.27 29.98
CA GLY A 655 -20.91 4.04 30.38
C GLY A 655 -20.43 4.06 31.84
N TRP A 656 -20.01 5.22 32.38
CA TRP A 656 -19.61 5.32 33.79
C TRP A 656 -20.82 5.12 34.71
N ALA A 657 -21.97 5.68 34.37
CA ALA A 657 -23.19 5.54 35.17
C ALA A 657 -23.66 4.07 35.22
N ALA A 658 -23.64 3.39 34.09
CA ALA A 658 -23.99 1.98 34.01
C ALA A 658 -23.04 1.11 34.86
N TRP A 659 -21.72 1.35 34.77
CA TRP A 659 -20.74 0.67 35.63
C TRP A 659 -20.95 0.98 37.12
N ARG A 660 -21.21 2.25 37.46
CA ARG A 660 -21.41 2.66 38.87
C ARG A 660 -22.68 2.06 39.43
N HIS A 661 -23.77 2.01 38.69
CA HIS A 661 -25.00 1.36 39.12
C HIS A 661 -24.81 -0.16 39.32
N ALA A 662 -24.15 -0.83 38.40
CA ALA A 662 -23.77 -2.24 38.57
C ALA A 662 -22.92 -2.46 39.83
N THR A 663 -21.98 -1.56 40.10
CA THR A 663 -21.13 -1.60 41.30
C THR A 663 -21.97 -1.41 42.57
N ASN A 664 -22.94 -0.48 42.58
CA ASN A 664 -23.88 -0.28 43.66
C ASN A 664 -24.68 -1.58 43.97
N LEU A 665 -25.18 -2.26 42.94
CA LEU A 665 -25.88 -3.54 43.08
C LEU A 665 -24.99 -4.63 43.69
N ILE A 666 -23.71 -4.64 43.33
CA ILE A 666 -22.73 -5.57 43.94
C ILE A 666 -22.47 -5.26 45.40
N GLU A 667 -22.29 -3.97 45.75
CA GLU A 667 -21.99 -3.53 47.11
C GLU A 667 -23.16 -3.72 48.09
N GLN A 668 -24.38 -3.55 47.60
CA GLN A 668 -25.60 -3.61 48.42
C GLN A 668 -26.05 -5.04 48.72
N ASN A 669 -25.67 -6.00 47.88
CA ASN A 669 -26.14 -7.37 47.97
C ASN A 669 -25.01 -8.36 48.32
N LYS A 670 -25.31 -9.36 49.16
CA LYS A 670 -24.39 -10.49 49.38
C LYS A 670 -24.25 -11.31 48.08
N PRO A 671 -23.14 -11.99 47.85
CA PRO A 671 -22.91 -12.71 46.59
C PRO A 671 -24.07 -13.60 46.13
N LYS A 672 -24.71 -14.32 47.03
CA LYS A 672 -25.85 -15.19 46.72
C LYS A 672 -27.16 -14.46 46.36
N ASP A 673 -27.32 -13.21 46.74
CA ASP A 673 -28.52 -12.40 46.59
C ASP A 673 -28.36 -11.31 45.49
N ARG A 674 -27.21 -11.30 44.77
CA ARG A 674 -26.92 -10.32 43.70
C ARG A 674 -27.78 -10.57 42.45
N PRO A 675 -28.37 -9.53 41.86
CA PRO A 675 -29.11 -9.63 40.62
C PRO A 675 -28.12 -9.69 39.43
N TYR A 676 -27.47 -10.81 39.20
CA TYR A 676 -26.37 -10.94 38.23
C TYR A 676 -26.82 -10.65 36.81
N ASP A 677 -28.07 -10.98 36.42
CA ASP A 677 -28.61 -10.63 35.08
C ASP A 677 -28.56 -9.13 34.81
N GLN A 678 -29.00 -8.33 35.79
CA GLN A 678 -28.97 -6.88 35.71
C GLN A 678 -27.52 -6.35 35.75
N ILE A 679 -26.71 -6.87 36.67
CA ILE A 679 -25.30 -6.47 36.81
C ILE A 679 -24.55 -6.69 35.53
N PHE A 680 -24.63 -7.86 34.87
CA PHE A 680 -23.91 -8.11 33.62
C PHE A 680 -24.49 -7.34 32.45
N LYS A 681 -25.80 -7.10 32.41
CA LYS A 681 -26.43 -6.24 31.40
C LYS A 681 -25.80 -4.83 31.44
N GLU A 682 -25.72 -4.24 32.63
CA GLU A 682 -25.21 -2.88 32.79
C GLU A 682 -23.71 -2.81 32.58
N LEU A 683 -22.93 -3.80 33.01
CA LEU A 683 -21.50 -3.86 32.74
C LEU A 683 -21.22 -3.98 31.24
N ARG A 684 -22.01 -4.75 30.47
CA ARG A 684 -21.93 -4.79 29.01
C ARG A 684 -22.23 -3.42 28.39
N THR A 685 -23.34 -2.81 28.81
CA THR A 685 -23.70 -1.46 28.37
C THR A 685 -22.60 -0.45 28.70
N ALA A 686 -21.93 -0.57 29.84
CA ALA A 686 -20.81 0.28 30.19
C ALA A 686 -19.62 0.14 29.21
N VAL A 687 -19.27 -1.10 28.85
CA VAL A 687 -18.20 -1.38 27.88
C VAL A 687 -18.59 -0.90 26.49
N GLU A 688 -19.82 -1.17 26.03
CA GLU A 688 -20.36 -0.74 24.74
C GLU A 688 -20.34 0.80 24.59
N ASN A 689 -20.55 1.51 25.71
CA ASN A 689 -20.50 2.98 25.77
C ASN A 689 -19.06 3.50 26.12
N GLY A 690 -18.03 2.70 25.93
CA GLY A 690 -16.62 3.12 26.01
C GLY A 690 -16.07 3.23 27.43
N PHE A 691 -16.72 2.68 28.46
CA PHE A 691 -16.20 2.65 29.83
C PHE A 691 -15.53 1.29 30.13
N ASN A 692 -14.31 1.14 29.64
CA ASN A 692 -13.59 -0.15 29.63
C ASN A 692 -13.18 -0.66 31.02
N GLU A 693 -13.14 0.19 32.06
CA GLU A 693 -12.92 -0.26 33.44
C GLU A 693 -14.01 -1.22 33.93
N ALA A 694 -15.18 -1.24 33.29
CA ALA A 694 -16.23 -2.22 33.58
C ALA A 694 -15.77 -3.67 33.32
N THR A 695 -14.81 -3.88 32.40
CA THR A 695 -14.21 -5.19 32.13
C THR A 695 -13.54 -5.79 33.35
N LEU A 696 -12.86 -4.97 34.17
CA LEU A 696 -12.26 -5.44 35.42
C LEU A 696 -13.31 -5.96 36.41
N THR A 697 -14.49 -5.32 36.43
CA THR A 697 -15.58 -5.75 37.32
C THR A 697 -16.14 -7.10 36.85
N ILE A 698 -16.33 -7.28 35.52
CA ILE A 698 -16.71 -8.59 34.94
C ILE A 698 -15.66 -9.65 35.29
N ILE A 699 -14.38 -9.36 35.05
CA ILE A 699 -13.28 -10.29 35.31
C ILE A 699 -13.23 -10.68 36.80
N LYS A 700 -13.40 -9.71 37.71
CA LYS A 700 -13.46 -9.98 39.17
C LYS A 700 -14.59 -10.91 39.53
N ILE A 701 -15.79 -10.67 39.02
CA ILE A 701 -16.98 -11.53 39.26
C ILE A 701 -16.67 -12.93 38.74
N MET A 702 -16.21 -13.10 37.53
CA MET A 702 -15.93 -14.39 36.89
C MET A 702 -14.82 -15.19 37.60
N ARG A 703 -13.91 -14.51 38.31
CA ARG A 703 -12.83 -15.11 39.12
C ARG A 703 -13.22 -15.39 40.56
N GLU A 704 -14.41 -15.00 41.05
CA GLU A 704 -14.83 -15.27 42.42
C GLU A 704 -14.91 -16.80 42.69
N PRO A 705 -14.22 -17.34 43.72
CA PRO A 705 -14.12 -18.79 43.92
C PRO A 705 -15.46 -19.48 44.24
N LYS A 706 -16.44 -18.74 44.76
CA LYS A 706 -17.73 -19.25 45.24
C LYS A 706 -18.90 -18.85 44.35
N ILE A 707 -18.63 -18.40 43.12
CA ILE A 707 -19.70 -18.03 42.21
C ILE A 707 -20.38 -19.28 41.67
N GLU A 708 -21.70 -19.26 41.55
CA GLU A 708 -22.51 -20.37 41.07
C GLU A 708 -22.29 -20.61 39.55
N ALA A 709 -22.40 -21.86 39.10
CA ALA A 709 -22.14 -22.23 37.72
C ALA A 709 -23.04 -21.50 36.72
N ASN A 710 -24.34 -21.33 37.05
CA ASN A 710 -25.31 -20.58 36.26
C ASN A 710 -24.89 -19.11 36.03
N VAL A 711 -24.23 -18.48 36.99
CA VAL A 711 -23.73 -17.11 36.86
C VAL A 711 -22.54 -17.06 35.89
N LYS A 712 -21.68 -18.08 35.88
CA LYS A 712 -20.57 -18.19 34.92
C LYS A 712 -21.05 -18.39 33.49
N GLU A 713 -22.22 -19.04 33.30
CA GLU A 713 -22.83 -19.25 31.99
C GLU A 713 -23.47 -17.98 31.39
N MET A 714 -23.66 -16.91 32.18
CA MET A 714 -24.20 -15.62 31.71
C MET A 714 -23.25 -14.84 30.81
N ILE A 715 -21.94 -15.16 30.85
CA ILE A 715 -20.91 -14.61 29.97
C ILE A 715 -20.37 -15.76 29.11
N SER A 716 -20.50 -15.66 27.80
CA SER A 716 -19.97 -16.66 26.90
C SER A 716 -18.43 -16.74 27.00
N PRO A 717 -17.81 -17.90 26.72
CA PRO A 717 -16.35 -18.02 26.77
C PRO A 717 -15.62 -17.02 25.85
N GLU A 718 -16.16 -16.75 24.66
CA GLU A 718 -15.63 -15.77 23.72
C GLU A 718 -15.80 -14.33 24.21
N ASP A 719 -16.94 -13.98 24.84
CA ASP A 719 -17.13 -12.64 25.44
C ASP A 719 -16.20 -12.44 26.63
N TYR A 720 -15.98 -13.48 27.44
CA TYR A 720 -15.04 -13.40 28.56
C TYR A 720 -13.59 -13.18 28.08
N TYR A 721 -13.19 -13.91 27.04
CA TYR A 721 -11.88 -13.72 26.41
C TYR A 721 -11.74 -12.32 25.81
N TYR A 722 -12.77 -11.82 25.12
CA TYR A 722 -12.81 -10.45 24.63
C TYR A 722 -12.59 -9.42 25.75
N TYR A 723 -13.28 -9.56 26.89
CA TYR A 723 -13.08 -8.61 28.02
C TYR A 723 -11.68 -8.70 28.62
N LEU A 724 -11.07 -9.87 28.66
CA LEU A 724 -9.68 -10.04 29.11
C LEU A 724 -8.70 -9.29 28.20
N ILE A 725 -8.82 -9.48 26.88
CA ILE A 725 -7.97 -8.80 25.91
C ILE A 725 -8.20 -7.28 25.93
N LEU A 726 -9.44 -6.84 26.01
CA LEU A 726 -9.78 -5.42 26.10
C LEU A 726 -9.16 -4.77 27.35
N ALA A 727 -9.30 -5.41 28.50
CA ALA A 727 -8.70 -4.92 29.72
C ALA A 727 -7.16 -4.92 29.69
N TYR A 728 -6.54 -5.88 29.01
CA TYR A 728 -5.09 -5.90 28.82
C TYR A 728 -4.64 -4.79 27.86
N ARG A 729 -5.31 -4.62 26.72
CA ARG A 729 -5.07 -3.54 25.74
C ARG A 729 -5.08 -2.17 26.41
N ASP A 730 -6.05 -1.94 27.29
CA ASP A 730 -6.25 -0.67 27.97
C ASP A 730 -5.39 -0.55 29.26
N GLN A 731 -4.38 -1.39 29.40
CA GLN A 731 -3.44 -1.40 30.53
C GLN A 731 -4.10 -1.56 31.92
N LEU A 732 -5.30 -2.11 31.97
CA LEU A 732 -6.03 -2.40 33.19
C LEU A 732 -5.59 -3.72 33.84
N LEU A 733 -4.98 -4.61 33.08
CA LEU A 733 -4.33 -5.86 33.53
C LEU A 733 -2.82 -5.76 33.36
N THR A 734 -2.10 -6.58 34.11
CA THR A 734 -0.63 -6.60 34.13
C THR A 734 -0.07 -7.71 33.25
N GLN A 735 1.24 -7.64 32.93
CA GLN A 735 1.95 -8.71 32.23
C GLN A 735 1.80 -10.10 32.88
N LYS A 736 1.58 -10.15 34.21
CA LYS A 736 1.36 -11.41 34.93
C LYS A 736 0.02 -12.07 34.56
N ASP A 737 -0.93 -11.32 34.09
CA ASP A 737 -2.25 -11.83 33.68
C ASP A 737 -2.24 -12.45 32.28
N LEU A 738 -1.18 -12.23 31.45
CA LEU A 738 -1.05 -12.77 30.10
C LEU A 738 -1.17 -14.30 30.07
N ASN A 739 -0.44 -14.99 30.93
CA ASN A 739 -0.49 -16.46 30.98
C ASN A 739 -1.93 -16.97 31.23
N TYR A 740 -2.70 -16.25 32.04
CA TYR A 740 -4.11 -16.60 32.26
C TYR A 740 -4.99 -16.30 31.04
N ILE A 741 -4.69 -15.24 30.29
CA ILE A 741 -5.36 -14.90 29.04
C ILE A 741 -5.11 -16.00 28.01
N ASP A 742 -3.85 -16.44 27.88
CA ASP A 742 -3.45 -17.52 26.99
C ASP A 742 -4.15 -18.83 27.35
N GLU A 743 -4.19 -19.21 28.63
CA GLU A 743 -4.91 -20.40 29.12
C GLU A 743 -6.41 -20.37 28.81
N VAL A 744 -7.04 -19.20 28.84
CA VAL A 744 -8.44 -19.04 28.43
C VAL A 744 -8.59 -19.17 26.94
N GLY A 745 -7.68 -18.55 26.17
CA GLY A 745 -7.66 -18.61 24.70
C GLY A 745 -7.49 -20.02 24.16
N GLU A 746 -6.60 -20.84 24.77
CA GLU A 746 -6.35 -22.22 24.37
C GLU A 746 -7.60 -23.15 24.52
N LYS A 747 -8.54 -22.77 25.36
CA LYS A 747 -9.80 -23.53 25.59
C LYS A 747 -10.90 -23.17 24.60
N LEU A 748 -10.71 -22.12 23.78
CA LEU A 748 -11.68 -21.67 22.79
C LEU A 748 -11.55 -22.41 21.47
N THR A 749 -12.67 -22.61 20.79
CA THR A 749 -12.68 -23.06 19.41
C THR A 749 -12.20 -21.95 18.47
N LYS A 750 -11.76 -22.31 17.25
CA LYS A 750 -11.38 -21.33 16.24
C LYS A 750 -12.49 -20.32 15.89
N GLU A 751 -13.74 -20.77 15.92
CA GLU A 751 -14.91 -19.93 15.67
C GLU A 751 -15.11 -18.91 16.80
N GLN A 752 -14.97 -19.33 18.06
CA GLN A 752 -15.07 -18.47 19.23
C GLN A 752 -13.93 -17.43 19.26
N LEU A 753 -12.70 -17.83 18.94
CA LEU A 753 -11.57 -16.90 18.83
C LEU A 753 -11.81 -15.83 17.74
N LEU A 754 -12.29 -16.26 16.55
CA LEU A 754 -12.59 -15.33 15.47
C LEU A 754 -13.72 -14.35 15.84
N LYS A 755 -14.72 -14.80 16.60
CA LYS A 755 -15.78 -13.93 17.11
C LYS A 755 -15.24 -12.88 18.08
N ALA A 756 -14.40 -13.28 19.04
CA ALA A 756 -13.77 -12.37 19.99
C ALA A 756 -12.85 -11.34 19.27
N GLU A 757 -12.06 -11.77 18.29
CA GLU A 757 -11.23 -10.88 17.47
C GLU A 757 -12.05 -9.85 16.68
N ASN A 758 -13.20 -10.26 16.14
CA ASN A 758 -14.08 -9.34 15.42
C ASN A 758 -14.72 -8.32 16.37
N MET A 759 -15.05 -8.71 17.60
CA MET A 759 -15.53 -7.78 18.62
C MET A 759 -14.43 -6.73 18.97
N LEU A 760 -13.19 -7.16 19.11
CA LEU A 760 -12.04 -6.26 19.38
C LEU A 760 -11.82 -5.25 18.23
N LYS A 761 -11.91 -5.69 16.97
CA LYS A 761 -11.78 -4.81 15.80
C LYS A 761 -12.86 -3.73 15.72
N ASN A 762 -14.06 -4.05 16.21
CA ASN A 762 -15.22 -3.13 16.17
C ASN A 762 -15.30 -2.25 17.44
N THR A 763 -14.44 -2.45 18.43
CA THR A 763 -14.42 -1.63 19.64
C THR A 763 -13.54 -0.40 19.40
N PRO A 764 -14.08 0.83 19.49
CA PRO A 764 -13.29 2.05 19.30
C PRO A 764 -12.16 2.16 20.35
N PHE A 765 -11.03 2.74 19.91
CA PHE A 765 -9.86 3.03 20.74
C PHE A 765 -10.14 4.10 21.79
#